data_4eaa51e9b6e5523e49e94568d166df40
#
_entry.id   4eaa51e9b6e5523e49e94568d166df40
#
_cell.length_a   1.000
_cell.length_b   1.000
_cell.length_c   1.000
_cell.angle_alpha   90.00
_cell.angle_beta   90.00
_cell.angle_gamma   90.00
#
_symmetry.space_group_name_H-M   'P 1'
#
loop_
_entity.id
_entity.type
_entity.pdbx_description
1 polymer ?
#
loop_
_entity_poly.entity_id
_entity_poly.type
_entity_poly.pdbx_seq_one_letter_code
_entity_poly.pdbx_strand_id
1 'polypeptide(L)'
;MIYYTLPLLHKQATLEMVGGKGMSLSKLLTAGIPVPEGFHVTTTSYKIFVEKNHIQPHINKLLDGIDSNNTSQLENVSTQIGMLFHNGEMPQEVSDAIKTAYAGLGNIAVAVRSSATAEDLPDASFAGQQETYLNIQGENEVLDAVKRCWASLWTARAIAYRVKNDIKQEIVALAVVVQKLAFSDASGVMFTLNPTNGRRSEMIVNAAWGLGESVVSSLVTPDTIVVDKNAERIVSYEVANKEIMTVRNSDGTEEIPTPEQLRKKHALTRNQVMRLTQLGKKIEKYYEMPMDVEWALEKDKLYIVQARPITVLPPEWTLPEKDVIYTRGSLAEHLPNPVSPLFATLGLEIVNRASALLWIDMFGKSAKKLLPENGAYTIINGYVYLSANSKPLLIAVKSLSPRSLRRALTNSVARWETARKEFENVIKQWEEKPLHMLNAHQIMEGIQTVFYGACIYFTRIQLTLPAASISETLFTKFFQGAARRAGMTDTSVFLLGFDTIALQAEKNLWSLSEWVKQNNTLNLYLQSNPTAKIAENFMSSVPPDEVSLEVWIEWKNRINQYFKEFGRTAYEFDFAYSTPQETLTPTFESIKTFVEGKGESPFLRQSKFEKHRKQAEEEILQHIGSSRKKLFLKLLHWAQETAPMRENAIYCMGMGHPLIRQMFHEISARLIRGGATSHIDDIYWLTKLELEKLIIQLDENIPLSDRRNSILARKAELKKYQGYVPPAQLPEKKVKSISHAPQKQKDGKTVLRGIGTSSGVVTARACVLNSPADFKNFQPGSVLVAVTTTPAWTPLFASASGIVTDIGGPLSHSSIVARECGIPAVMATHTATRSIKNGQMITVDGSEGTVTIDE
;
A
#
# COMPACT_ATOMS: atom_id res chain seq x y z
N MET A 1 -44.53 -27.37 2.82
CA MET A 1 -45.39 -26.24 2.47
C MET A 1 -44.60 -25.31 1.57
N ILE A 2 -45.09 -24.95 0.41
CA ILE A 2 -44.38 -24.07 -0.54
C ILE A 2 -44.70 -22.62 -0.13
N TYR A 3 -43.65 -21.81 0.09
CA TYR A 3 -43.79 -20.40 0.44
C TYR A 3 -43.31 -19.54 -0.74
N TYR A 4 -44.23 -18.83 -1.40
CA TYR A 4 -43.88 -17.85 -2.43
C TYR A 4 -43.48 -16.51 -1.83
N THR A 5 -44.12 -16.10 -0.74
CA THR A 5 -43.78 -14.94 0.07
C THR A 5 -43.70 -15.29 1.54
N LEU A 6 -42.88 -14.54 2.32
CA LEU A 6 -42.76 -14.67 3.77
C LEU A 6 -42.70 -13.27 4.41
N PRO A 7 -43.33 -12.99 5.53
CA PRO A 7 -43.07 -11.77 6.30
C PRO A 7 -41.56 -11.64 6.63
N LEU A 8 -41.05 -10.41 6.77
CA LEU A 8 -39.64 -10.19 7.13
C LEU A 8 -39.24 -10.90 8.42
N LEU A 9 -40.15 -10.96 9.40
CA LEU A 9 -39.94 -11.73 10.64
C LEU A 9 -40.72 -13.06 10.56
N HIS A 10 -40.06 -14.08 10.02
CA HIS A 10 -40.65 -15.42 9.94
C HIS A 10 -39.67 -16.49 10.38
N LYS A 11 -40.07 -17.38 11.30
CA LYS A 11 -39.19 -18.40 11.92
C LYS A 11 -38.57 -19.41 10.93
N GLN A 12 -39.20 -19.62 9.78
CA GLN A 12 -38.76 -20.57 8.77
C GLN A 12 -37.93 -19.92 7.63
N ALA A 13 -37.65 -18.61 7.71
CA ALA A 13 -36.80 -17.94 6.75
C ALA A 13 -35.36 -18.49 6.85
N THR A 14 -34.84 -19.03 5.74
CA THR A 14 -33.45 -19.49 5.63
C THR A 14 -32.72 -18.67 4.58
N LEU A 15 -31.38 -18.66 4.62
CA LEU A 15 -30.56 -17.94 3.65
C LEU A 15 -30.88 -18.35 2.21
N GLU A 16 -31.10 -19.63 1.97
CA GLU A 16 -31.47 -20.19 0.67
C GLU A 16 -32.83 -19.70 0.18
N MET A 17 -33.76 -19.38 1.08
CA MET A 17 -35.12 -18.90 0.73
C MET A 17 -35.18 -17.41 0.51
N VAL A 18 -34.48 -16.60 1.33
CA VAL A 18 -34.68 -15.14 1.37
C VAL A 18 -33.43 -14.32 0.98
N GLY A 19 -32.31 -15.00 0.72
CA GLY A 19 -31.04 -14.36 0.37
C GLY A 19 -30.36 -13.61 1.52
N GLY A 20 -29.19 -13.04 1.30
CA GLY A 20 -28.35 -12.37 2.30
C GLY A 20 -29.03 -11.14 2.92
N LYS A 21 -29.50 -10.19 2.09
CA LYS A 21 -30.20 -8.99 2.58
C LYS A 21 -31.47 -9.33 3.34
N GLY A 22 -32.26 -10.28 2.82
CA GLY A 22 -33.46 -10.72 3.47
C GLY A 22 -33.20 -11.35 4.85
N MET A 23 -32.20 -12.22 4.94
CA MET A 23 -31.80 -12.86 6.20
C MET A 23 -31.25 -11.80 7.19
N SER A 24 -30.47 -10.81 6.72
CA SER A 24 -29.99 -9.74 7.57
C SER A 24 -31.14 -8.93 8.18
N LEU A 25 -32.13 -8.53 7.39
CA LEU A 25 -33.32 -7.82 7.91
C LEU A 25 -34.12 -8.67 8.91
N SER A 26 -34.28 -9.97 8.66
CA SER A 26 -34.92 -10.90 9.61
C SER A 26 -34.17 -10.97 10.94
N LYS A 27 -32.85 -11.03 10.91
CA LYS A 27 -31.99 -11.01 12.09
C LYS A 27 -32.10 -9.70 12.88
N LEU A 28 -32.09 -8.55 12.18
CA LEU A 28 -32.25 -7.23 12.79
C LEU A 28 -33.59 -7.10 13.51
N LEU A 29 -34.71 -7.55 12.90
CA LEU A 29 -36.02 -7.56 13.53
C LEU A 29 -36.06 -8.49 14.75
N THR A 30 -35.44 -9.67 14.68
CA THR A 30 -35.31 -10.60 15.82
C THR A 30 -34.53 -9.96 16.97
N ALA A 31 -33.53 -9.14 16.69
CA ALA A 31 -32.77 -8.37 17.67
C ALA A 31 -33.52 -7.14 18.20
N GLY A 32 -34.78 -6.90 17.75
CA GLY A 32 -35.58 -5.72 18.12
C GLY A 32 -34.95 -4.39 17.64
N ILE A 33 -34.30 -4.40 16.47
CA ILE A 33 -33.81 -3.21 15.78
C ILE A 33 -34.96 -2.66 14.92
N PRO A 34 -35.18 -1.34 14.87
CA PRO A 34 -36.23 -0.74 14.07
C PRO A 34 -35.92 -0.88 12.57
N VAL A 35 -36.62 -1.77 11.90
CA VAL A 35 -36.58 -2.02 10.45
C VAL A 35 -37.97 -1.67 9.86
N PRO A 36 -38.06 -1.02 8.70
CA PRO A 36 -39.34 -0.81 8.05
C PRO A 36 -40.06 -2.13 7.74
N GLU A 37 -41.39 -2.18 7.87
CA GLU A 37 -42.20 -3.34 7.57
C GLU A 37 -42.03 -3.83 6.14
N GLY A 38 -42.25 -5.13 5.88
CA GLY A 38 -42.10 -5.69 4.54
C GLY A 38 -42.23 -7.21 4.50
N PHE A 39 -41.98 -7.77 3.33
CA PHE A 39 -42.01 -9.22 3.11
C PHE A 39 -40.90 -9.64 2.13
N HIS A 40 -40.58 -10.92 2.12
CA HIS A 40 -39.71 -11.57 1.15
C HIS A 40 -40.53 -12.19 0.03
N VAL A 41 -40.09 -12.04 -1.22
CA VAL A 41 -40.43 -12.94 -2.33
C VAL A 41 -39.32 -13.96 -2.40
N THR A 42 -39.65 -15.23 -2.19
CA THR A 42 -38.63 -16.28 -1.97
C THR A 42 -37.93 -16.72 -3.25
N THR A 43 -36.79 -17.39 -3.13
CA THR A 43 -36.11 -18.06 -4.25
C THR A 43 -37.00 -19.11 -4.94
N THR A 44 -37.98 -19.67 -4.25
CA THR A 44 -38.97 -20.58 -4.84
C THR A 44 -39.80 -19.88 -5.90
N SER A 45 -40.23 -18.64 -5.68
CA SER A 45 -40.94 -17.82 -6.65
C SER A 45 -40.11 -17.56 -7.91
N TYR A 46 -38.82 -17.25 -7.74
CA TYR A 46 -37.86 -17.13 -8.86
C TYR A 46 -37.80 -18.43 -9.68
N LYS A 47 -37.56 -19.55 -9.03
CA LYS A 47 -37.45 -20.86 -9.71
C LYS A 47 -38.69 -21.24 -10.50
N ILE A 48 -39.88 -21.06 -9.92
CA ILE A 48 -41.15 -21.33 -10.60
C ILE A 48 -41.37 -20.38 -11.79
N PHE A 49 -41.01 -19.10 -11.66
CA PHE A 49 -41.07 -18.14 -12.78
C PHE A 49 -40.14 -18.58 -13.92
N VAL A 50 -38.88 -18.94 -13.63
CA VAL A 50 -37.90 -19.39 -14.62
C VAL A 50 -38.33 -20.68 -15.28
N GLU A 51 -38.90 -21.63 -14.53
CA GLU A 51 -39.39 -22.92 -15.03
C GLU A 51 -40.60 -22.74 -15.97
N LYS A 52 -41.64 -22.03 -15.51
CA LYS A 52 -42.90 -21.83 -16.30
C LYS A 52 -42.70 -21.06 -17.59
N ASN A 53 -41.73 -20.16 -17.61
CA ASN A 53 -41.35 -19.39 -18.81
C ASN A 53 -40.24 -20.02 -19.64
N HIS A 54 -39.76 -21.21 -19.31
CA HIS A 54 -38.69 -21.93 -19.99
C HIS A 54 -37.39 -21.10 -20.16
N ILE A 55 -37.06 -20.21 -19.20
CA ILE A 55 -35.96 -19.25 -19.31
C ILE A 55 -34.58 -19.94 -19.22
N GLN A 56 -34.40 -20.93 -18.35
CA GLN A 56 -33.09 -21.53 -18.09
C GLN A 56 -32.43 -22.14 -19.35
N PRO A 57 -33.14 -22.89 -20.24
CA PRO A 57 -32.54 -23.40 -21.47
C PRO A 57 -32.03 -22.30 -22.40
N HIS A 58 -32.75 -21.15 -22.46
CA HIS A 58 -32.31 -20.00 -23.25
C HIS A 58 -31.06 -19.35 -22.67
N ILE A 59 -31.02 -19.18 -21.33
CA ILE A 59 -29.82 -18.65 -20.65
C ILE A 59 -28.60 -19.54 -20.93
N ASN A 60 -28.73 -20.84 -20.78
CA ASN A 60 -27.63 -21.78 -21.02
C ASN A 60 -27.09 -21.66 -22.46
N LYS A 61 -27.99 -21.53 -23.45
CA LYS A 61 -27.62 -21.33 -24.85
C LYS A 61 -26.91 -19.99 -25.09
N LEU A 62 -27.33 -18.92 -24.44
CA LEU A 62 -26.73 -17.59 -24.57
C LEU A 62 -25.36 -17.48 -23.91
N LEU A 63 -25.11 -18.29 -22.88
CA LEU A 63 -23.84 -18.32 -22.13
C LEU A 63 -22.83 -19.34 -22.67
N ASP A 64 -23.24 -20.17 -23.63
CA ASP A 64 -22.36 -21.17 -24.23
C ASP A 64 -21.24 -20.47 -25.03
N GLY A 65 -19.97 -20.78 -24.70
CA GLY A 65 -18.81 -20.18 -25.35
C GLY A 65 -18.57 -18.69 -25.06
N ILE A 66 -19.17 -18.12 -24.00
CA ILE A 66 -18.97 -16.70 -23.65
C ILE A 66 -17.57 -16.42 -23.14
N ASP A 67 -16.93 -15.35 -23.67
CA ASP A 67 -15.65 -14.84 -23.17
C ASP A 67 -15.89 -13.81 -22.07
N SER A 68 -15.42 -14.10 -20.84
CA SER A 68 -15.55 -13.22 -19.68
C SER A 68 -14.80 -11.88 -19.81
N ASN A 69 -13.91 -11.74 -20.80
CA ASN A 69 -13.18 -10.49 -21.06
C ASN A 69 -13.80 -9.66 -22.20
N ASN A 70 -14.78 -10.20 -22.93
CA ASN A 70 -15.46 -9.48 -24.01
C ASN A 70 -16.69 -8.73 -23.50
N THR A 71 -16.49 -7.45 -23.09
CA THR A 71 -17.55 -6.60 -22.53
C THR A 71 -18.77 -6.45 -23.45
N SER A 72 -18.57 -6.24 -24.75
CA SER A 72 -19.68 -6.08 -25.70
C SER A 72 -20.53 -7.34 -25.85
N GLN A 73 -19.90 -8.53 -25.85
CA GLN A 73 -20.60 -9.80 -25.86
C GLN A 73 -21.41 -10.01 -24.58
N LEU A 74 -20.81 -9.69 -23.42
CA LEU A 74 -21.47 -9.78 -22.12
C LEU A 74 -22.68 -8.84 -22.00
N GLU A 75 -22.57 -7.61 -22.50
CA GLU A 75 -23.67 -6.64 -22.50
C GLU A 75 -24.83 -7.09 -23.40
N ASN A 76 -24.52 -7.59 -24.59
CA ASN A 76 -25.54 -8.14 -25.50
C ASN A 76 -26.27 -9.32 -24.88
N VAL A 77 -25.55 -10.27 -24.29
CA VAL A 77 -26.15 -11.44 -23.63
C VAL A 77 -26.97 -11.02 -22.41
N SER A 78 -26.49 -10.11 -21.61
CA SER A 78 -27.20 -9.54 -20.46
C SER A 78 -28.54 -8.92 -20.90
N THR A 79 -28.53 -8.12 -21.98
CA THR A 79 -29.75 -7.51 -22.55
C THR A 79 -30.76 -8.55 -23.02
N GLN A 80 -30.29 -9.58 -23.74
CA GLN A 80 -31.18 -10.65 -24.22
C GLN A 80 -31.81 -11.43 -23.06
N ILE A 81 -31.03 -11.76 -22.02
CA ILE A 81 -31.56 -12.43 -20.82
C ILE A 81 -32.54 -11.51 -20.10
N GLY A 82 -32.25 -10.22 -19.95
CA GLY A 82 -33.12 -9.22 -19.34
C GLY A 82 -34.50 -9.18 -20.02
N MET A 83 -34.55 -9.26 -21.37
CA MET A 83 -35.78 -9.33 -22.14
C MET A 83 -36.60 -10.60 -21.84
N LEU A 84 -35.97 -11.75 -21.59
CA LEU A 84 -36.69 -12.96 -21.21
C LEU A 84 -37.42 -12.79 -19.87
N PHE A 85 -36.81 -12.13 -18.89
CA PHE A 85 -37.48 -11.82 -17.62
C PHE A 85 -38.56 -10.77 -17.76
N HIS A 86 -38.32 -9.73 -18.56
CA HIS A 86 -39.32 -8.69 -18.77
C HIS A 86 -40.59 -9.23 -19.45
N ASN A 87 -40.44 -10.03 -20.50
CA ASN A 87 -41.55 -10.58 -21.29
C ASN A 87 -42.20 -11.82 -20.63
N GLY A 88 -41.56 -12.42 -19.64
CA GLY A 88 -42.08 -13.58 -18.95
C GLY A 88 -43.38 -13.30 -18.17
N GLU A 89 -44.35 -14.22 -18.26
CA GLU A 89 -45.60 -14.13 -17.53
C GLU A 89 -45.40 -14.54 -16.06
N MET A 90 -45.93 -13.70 -15.15
CA MET A 90 -45.86 -14.01 -13.72
C MET A 90 -46.86 -15.16 -13.40
N PRO A 91 -46.40 -16.29 -12.88
CA PRO A 91 -47.30 -17.40 -12.51
C PRO A 91 -48.40 -16.91 -11.55
N GLN A 92 -49.62 -17.35 -11.75
CA GLN A 92 -50.77 -16.84 -11.02
C GLN A 92 -50.61 -16.98 -9.50
N GLU A 93 -50.14 -18.13 -9.04
CA GLU A 93 -49.93 -18.42 -7.62
C GLU A 93 -48.85 -17.50 -6.98
N VAL A 94 -47.81 -17.10 -7.74
CA VAL A 94 -46.78 -16.17 -7.28
C VAL A 94 -47.34 -14.74 -7.29
N SER A 95 -48.11 -14.38 -8.34
CA SER A 95 -48.75 -13.08 -8.46
C SER A 95 -49.72 -12.85 -7.28
N ASP A 96 -50.60 -13.80 -7.01
CA ASP A 96 -51.59 -13.71 -5.93
C ASP A 96 -50.92 -13.60 -4.54
N ALA A 97 -49.85 -14.36 -4.33
CA ALA A 97 -49.09 -14.30 -3.08
C ALA A 97 -48.43 -12.92 -2.87
N ILE A 98 -47.81 -12.35 -3.92
CA ILE A 98 -47.15 -11.01 -3.87
C ILE A 98 -48.23 -9.93 -3.65
N LYS A 99 -49.33 -9.95 -4.40
CA LYS A 99 -50.44 -8.99 -4.24
C LYS A 99 -51.05 -9.03 -2.85
N THR A 100 -51.29 -10.23 -2.32
CA THR A 100 -51.81 -10.42 -0.96
C THR A 100 -50.88 -9.86 0.10
N ALA A 101 -49.58 -10.14 -0.02
CA ALA A 101 -48.57 -9.62 0.91
C ALA A 101 -48.44 -8.09 0.82
N TYR A 102 -48.49 -7.53 -0.39
CA TYR A 102 -48.46 -6.08 -0.63
C TYR A 102 -49.68 -5.36 -0.10
N ALA A 103 -50.88 -5.91 -0.33
CA ALA A 103 -52.13 -5.42 0.25
C ALA A 103 -52.08 -5.41 1.78
N GLY A 104 -51.45 -6.43 2.38
CA GLY A 104 -51.20 -6.49 3.83
C GLY A 104 -50.32 -5.35 4.36
N LEU A 105 -49.48 -4.72 3.53
CA LEU A 105 -48.73 -3.52 3.87
C LEU A 105 -49.52 -2.22 3.69
N GLY A 106 -50.76 -2.28 3.16
CA GLY A 106 -51.64 -1.12 2.93
C GLY A 106 -51.47 -0.44 1.59
N ASN A 107 -50.91 -1.11 0.57
CA ASN A 107 -50.71 -0.61 -0.80
C ASN A 107 -49.92 0.72 -0.84
N ILE A 108 -48.96 0.84 0.00
CA ILE A 108 -48.09 2.05 0.14
C ILE A 108 -46.86 1.96 -0.75
N ALA A 109 -46.15 3.08 -0.86
CA ALA A 109 -44.86 3.11 -1.55
C ALA A 109 -43.83 2.19 -0.87
N VAL A 110 -43.14 1.38 -1.66
CA VAL A 110 -42.17 0.40 -1.21
C VAL A 110 -40.82 0.53 -1.93
N ALA A 111 -39.77 0.01 -1.29
CA ALA A 111 -38.49 -0.31 -1.90
C ALA A 111 -38.49 -1.80 -2.27
N VAL A 112 -38.12 -2.12 -3.51
CA VAL A 112 -37.99 -3.51 -4.01
C VAL A 112 -36.54 -3.77 -4.30
N ARG A 113 -35.96 -4.71 -3.53
CA ARG A 113 -34.49 -4.92 -3.46
C ARG A 113 -34.14 -6.37 -3.76
N SER A 114 -33.18 -6.59 -4.63
CA SER A 114 -32.65 -7.92 -4.89
C SER A 114 -31.87 -8.46 -3.67
N SER A 115 -31.99 -9.77 -3.41
CA SER A 115 -31.37 -10.46 -2.29
C SER A 115 -30.81 -11.81 -2.74
N ALA A 116 -29.53 -11.86 -3.08
CA ALA A 116 -28.90 -13.08 -3.58
C ALA A 116 -28.53 -14.04 -2.46
N THR A 117 -28.53 -15.34 -2.77
CA THR A 117 -28.14 -16.40 -1.83
C THR A 117 -26.62 -16.49 -1.61
N ALA A 118 -25.83 -15.91 -2.51
CA ALA A 118 -24.36 -15.94 -2.49
C ALA A 118 -23.71 -14.58 -2.19
N GLU A 119 -24.45 -13.59 -1.67
CA GLU A 119 -23.98 -12.21 -1.51
C GLU A 119 -22.88 -12.03 -0.46
N ASP A 120 -22.88 -12.84 0.61
CA ASP A 120 -22.03 -12.67 1.80
C ASP A 120 -21.12 -13.90 2.04
N LEU A 121 -20.63 -14.54 0.98
CA LEU A 121 -19.61 -15.59 1.15
C LEU A 121 -18.27 -14.96 1.50
N PRO A 122 -17.47 -15.54 2.44
CA PRO A 122 -16.20 -14.99 2.91
C PRO A 122 -15.18 -14.67 1.80
N ASP A 123 -15.23 -15.41 0.69
CA ASP A 123 -14.27 -15.31 -0.42
C ASP A 123 -14.88 -14.71 -1.71
N ALA A 124 -16.16 -14.28 -1.71
CA ALA A 124 -16.84 -13.77 -2.88
C ALA A 124 -17.77 -12.59 -2.54
N SER A 125 -17.29 -11.37 -2.76
CA SER A 125 -18.08 -10.15 -2.56
C SER A 125 -18.83 -9.78 -3.84
N PHE A 126 -20.16 -9.98 -3.88
CA PHE A 126 -21.08 -9.45 -4.89
C PHE A 126 -21.49 -7.99 -4.60
N ALA A 127 -20.73 -7.26 -3.79
CA ALA A 127 -21.03 -5.89 -3.43
C ALA A 127 -21.17 -4.99 -4.67
N GLY A 128 -22.28 -4.22 -4.73
CA GLY A 128 -22.53 -3.27 -5.81
C GLY A 128 -23.03 -3.87 -7.13
N GLN A 129 -23.48 -5.13 -7.15
CA GLN A 129 -24.03 -5.79 -8.36
C GLN A 129 -25.53 -5.97 -8.34
N GLN A 130 -26.22 -5.42 -7.32
CA GLN A 130 -27.63 -5.70 -7.08
C GLN A 130 -28.48 -4.42 -7.17
N GLU A 131 -29.63 -4.56 -7.82
CA GLU A 131 -30.55 -3.45 -8.10
C GLU A 131 -31.51 -3.20 -6.93
N THR A 132 -31.86 -1.93 -6.74
CA THR A 132 -32.85 -1.46 -5.79
C THR A 132 -33.77 -0.49 -6.52
N TYR A 133 -35.07 -0.70 -6.44
CA TYR A 133 -36.09 0.16 -7.00
C TYR A 133 -36.87 0.82 -5.86
N LEU A 134 -36.79 2.14 -5.79
CA LEU A 134 -37.43 2.92 -4.73
C LEU A 134 -38.73 3.55 -5.21
N ASN A 135 -39.62 3.85 -4.27
CA ASN A 135 -40.90 4.50 -4.48
C ASN A 135 -41.86 3.77 -5.45
N ILE A 136 -41.82 2.43 -5.41
CA ILE A 136 -42.73 1.60 -6.21
C ILE A 136 -44.10 1.57 -5.50
N GLN A 137 -45.18 1.89 -6.26
CA GLN A 137 -46.55 1.92 -5.74
C GLN A 137 -47.53 1.31 -6.75
N GLY A 138 -48.37 0.39 -6.28
CA GLY A 138 -49.33 -0.35 -7.11
C GLY A 138 -48.92 -1.83 -7.29
N GLU A 139 -49.92 -2.70 -7.37
CA GLU A 139 -49.71 -4.16 -7.44
C GLU A 139 -48.92 -4.57 -8.67
N ASN A 140 -49.26 -4.02 -9.84
CA ASN A 140 -48.58 -4.35 -11.10
C ASN A 140 -47.14 -3.83 -11.13
N GLU A 141 -46.91 -2.64 -10.60
CA GLU A 141 -45.59 -2.03 -10.50
C GLU A 141 -44.67 -2.83 -9.57
N VAL A 142 -45.25 -3.37 -8.46
CA VAL A 142 -44.46 -4.26 -7.56
C VAL A 142 -44.10 -5.56 -8.28
N LEU A 143 -45.03 -6.16 -9.03
CA LEU A 143 -44.76 -7.37 -9.82
C LEU A 143 -43.69 -7.13 -10.87
N ASP A 144 -43.74 -5.99 -11.56
CA ASP A 144 -42.73 -5.62 -12.56
C ASP A 144 -41.36 -5.35 -11.90
N ALA A 145 -41.32 -4.63 -10.77
CA ALA A 145 -40.09 -4.42 -10.02
C ALA A 145 -39.45 -5.74 -9.53
N VAL A 146 -40.27 -6.72 -9.14
CA VAL A 146 -39.77 -8.08 -8.78
C VAL A 146 -39.14 -8.75 -9.98
N LYS A 147 -39.73 -8.70 -11.18
CA LYS A 147 -39.14 -9.24 -12.41
C LYS A 147 -37.84 -8.55 -12.76
N ARG A 148 -37.77 -7.23 -12.63
CA ARG A 148 -36.53 -6.44 -12.84
C ARG A 148 -35.47 -6.82 -11.84
N CYS A 149 -35.81 -7.03 -10.55
CA CYS A 149 -34.86 -7.55 -9.58
C CYS A 149 -34.29 -8.93 -10.00
N TRP A 150 -35.16 -9.85 -10.47
CA TRP A 150 -34.71 -11.16 -10.94
C TRP A 150 -33.81 -11.06 -12.18
N ALA A 151 -34.08 -10.16 -13.10
CA ALA A 151 -33.24 -9.89 -14.26
C ALA A 151 -31.86 -9.36 -13.88
N SER A 152 -31.74 -8.61 -12.76
CA SER A 152 -30.46 -8.04 -12.32
C SER A 152 -29.42 -9.10 -11.93
N LEU A 153 -29.82 -10.34 -11.67
CA LEU A 153 -28.91 -11.47 -11.49
C LEU A 153 -28.06 -11.74 -12.76
N TRP A 154 -28.51 -11.27 -13.93
CA TRP A 154 -27.95 -11.56 -15.25
C TRP A 154 -27.33 -10.31 -15.91
N THR A 155 -26.89 -9.33 -15.12
CA THR A 155 -26.08 -8.22 -15.63
C THR A 155 -24.74 -8.71 -16.19
N ALA A 156 -24.19 -7.99 -17.17
CA ALA A 156 -22.91 -8.32 -17.80
C ALA A 156 -21.80 -8.55 -16.76
N ARG A 157 -21.75 -7.72 -15.74
CA ARG A 157 -20.78 -7.81 -14.63
C ARG A 157 -20.99 -9.07 -13.77
N ALA A 158 -22.25 -9.42 -13.46
CA ALA A 158 -22.57 -10.60 -12.67
C ALA A 158 -22.26 -11.89 -13.45
N ILE A 159 -22.55 -11.91 -14.76
CA ILE A 159 -22.18 -13.01 -15.66
C ILE A 159 -20.65 -13.19 -15.70
N ALA A 160 -19.92 -12.13 -16.02
CA ALA A 160 -18.45 -12.15 -16.09
C ALA A 160 -17.81 -12.68 -14.80
N TYR A 161 -18.30 -12.21 -13.64
CA TYR A 161 -17.80 -12.67 -12.35
C TYR A 161 -18.00 -14.17 -12.13
N ARG A 162 -19.20 -14.69 -12.43
CA ARG A 162 -19.49 -16.12 -12.28
C ARG A 162 -18.68 -16.99 -13.23
N VAL A 163 -18.54 -16.58 -14.49
CA VAL A 163 -17.72 -17.28 -15.49
C VAL A 163 -16.26 -17.33 -15.03
N LYS A 164 -15.71 -16.21 -14.57
CA LYS A 164 -14.31 -16.10 -14.11
C LYS A 164 -14.01 -16.96 -12.88
N ASN A 165 -15.01 -17.19 -12.01
CA ASN A 165 -14.86 -17.99 -10.79
C ASN A 165 -15.45 -19.40 -10.89
N ASP A 166 -15.76 -19.88 -12.09
CA ASP A 166 -16.30 -21.22 -12.38
C ASP A 166 -17.58 -21.56 -11.57
N ILE A 167 -18.43 -20.56 -11.35
CA ILE A 167 -19.70 -20.72 -10.64
C ILE A 167 -20.77 -21.19 -11.62
N LYS A 168 -21.36 -22.35 -11.35
CA LYS A 168 -22.44 -22.92 -12.18
C LYS A 168 -23.65 -22.00 -12.24
N GLN A 169 -24.07 -21.63 -13.43
CA GLN A 169 -25.15 -20.68 -13.67
C GLN A 169 -26.55 -21.22 -13.28
N GLU A 170 -26.71 -22.54 -13.19
CA GLU A 170 -27.98 -23.21 -12.89
C GLU A 170 -28.35 -23.21 -11.41
N ILE A 171 -27.36 -23.04 -10.52
CA ILE A 171 -27.58 -23.08 -9.08
C ILE A 171 -27.92 -21.72 -8.47
N VAL A 172 -27.80 -20.63 -9.26
CA VAL A 172 -28.04 -19.28 -8.74
C VAL A 172 -29.54 -18.98 -8.71
N ALA A 173 -30.01 -18.43 -7.61
CA ALA A 173 -31.38 -17.99 -7.43
C ALA A 173 -31.41 -16.65 -6.65
N LEU A 174 -32.41 -15.85 -6.92
CA LEU A 174 -32.55 -14.53 -6.33
C LEU A 174 -33.90 -14.40 -5.61
N ALA A 175 -33.82 -14.09 -4.32
CA ALA A 175 -34.98 -13.62 -3.56
C ALA A 175 -35.12 -12.10 -3.74
N VAL A 176 -36.28 -11.57 -3.41
CA VAL A 176 -36.55 -10.13 -3.43
C VAL A 176 -37.13 -9.69 -2.09
N VAL A 177 -36.64 -8.57 -1.56
CA VAL A 177 -37.20 -7.91 -0.39
C VAL A 177 -38.11 -6.77 -0.86
N VAL A 178 -39.34 -6.80 -0.46
CA VAL A 178 -40.31 -5.72 -0.64
C VAL A 178 -40.52 -5.07 0.72
N GLN A 179 -40.12 -3.82 0.87
CA GLN A 179 -40.04 -3.13 2.15
C GLN A 179 -40.73 -1.76 2.07
N LYS A 180 -41.45 -1.36 3.08
CA LYS A 180 -42.02 -0.01 3.18
C LYS A 180 -40.91 1.04 3.00
N LEU A 181 -41.14 1.98 2.11
CA LEU A 181 -40.18 3.08 1.90
C LEU A 181 -40.24 4.04 3.10
N ALA A 182 -39.08 4.23 3.76
CA ALA A 182 -38.93 5.30 4.74
C ALA A 182 -38.77 6.64 4.00
N PHE A 183 -39.68 7.57 4.25
CA PHE A 183 -39.63 8.92 3.66
C PHE A 183 -38.64 9.77 4.44
N SER A 184 -37.36 9.51 4.21
CA SER A 184 -36.27 10.03 5.02
C SER A 184 -36.04 11.53 4.84
N ASP A 185 -36.02 12.26 5.96
CA ASP A 185 -35.56 13.65 6.04
C ASP A 185 -34.02 13.69 5.89
N ALA A 186 -33.36 12.69 6.45
CA ALA A 186 -31.92 12.44 6.33
C ALA A 186 -31.65 10.93 6.30
N SER A 187 -30.54 10.55 5.69
CA SER A 187 -30.14 9.14 5.57
C SER A 187 -28.63 9.04 5.44
N GLY A 188 -28.11 7.83 5.49
CA GLY A 188 -26.68 7.63 5.33
C GLY A 188 -26.21 6.23 5.66
N VAL A 189 -24.90 6.14 5.87
CA VAL A 189 -24.19 4.89 6.21
C VAL A 189 -23.49 5.06 7.54
N MET A 190 -23.48 4.02 8.35
CA MET A 190 -22.77 3.97 9.62
C MET A 190 -21.86 2.74 9.64
N PHE A 191 -20.59 2.97 9.88
CA PHE A 191 -19.62 1.91 10.14
C PHE A 191 -19.43 1.76 11.63
N THR A 192 -19.62 0.57 12.17
CA THR A 192 -19.47 0.35 13.62
C THR A 192 -18.01 0.28 14.07
N LEU A 193 -17.05 0.38 13.16
CA LEU A 193 -15.64 0.70 13.40
C LEU A 193 -15.23 1.87 12.53
N ASN A 194 -14.04 2.45 12.80
CA ASN A 194 -13.47 3.46 11.89
C ASN A 194 -12.71 2.75 10.75
N PRO A 195 -13.25 2.75 9.51
CA PRO A 195 -12.64 2.01 8.39
C PRO A 195 -11.32 2.65 7.89
N THR A 196 -11.03 3.90 8.26
CA THR A 196 -9.81 4.58 7.80
C THR A 196 -8.58 4.24 8.63
N ASN A 197 -8.76 3.92 9.91
CA ASN A 197 -7.66 3.65 10.84
C ASN A 197 -7.79 2.32 11.61
N GLY A 198 -8.86 1.55 11.35
CA GLY A 198 -9.13 0.25 11.99
C GLY A 198 -9.55 0.31 13.47
N ARG A 199 -9.76 1.52 14.04
CA ARG A 199 -10.10 1.65 15.47
C ARG A 199 -11.50 1.12 15.77
N ARG A 200 -11.56 0.05 16.52
CA ARG A 200 -12.81 -0.58 16.95
C ARG A 200 -13.56 0.21 18.02
N SER A 201 -12.88 1.12 18.73
CA SER A 201 -13.49 2.03 19.70
C SER A 201 -14.22 3.21 19.06
N GLU A 202 -13.99 3.48 17.78
CA GLU A 202 -14.62 4.56 17.05
C GLU A 202 -15.72 4.02 16.10
N MET A 203 -16.73 4.83 15.89
CA MET A 203 -17.79 4.61 14.89
C MET A 203 -17.82 5.79 13.95
N ILE A 204 -18.01 5.55 12.65
CA ILE A 204 -18.15 6.58 11.65
C ILE A 204 -19.62 6.62 11.20
N VAL A 205 -20.21 7.81 11.21
CA VAL A 205 -21.55 8.05 10.68
C VAL A 205 -21.44 9.07 9.56
N ASN A 206 -21.87 8.66 8.36
CA ASN A 206 -22.05 9.54 7.22
C ASN A 206 -23.53 9.91 7.12
N ALA A 207 -23.84 11.20 6.87
CA ALA A 207 -25.19 11.70 6.85
C ALA A 207 -25.41 12.73 5.73
N ALA A 208 -26.52 12.59 4.97
CA ALA A 208 -26.97 13.55 3.98
C ALA A 208 -28.48 13.75 4.05
N TRP A 209 -29.00 14.79 3.37
CA TRP A 209 -30.42 15.06 3.28
C TRP A 209 -31.10 14.14 2.27
N GLY A 210 -32.36 13.79 2.54
CA GLY A 210 -33.20 12.99 1.65
C GLY A 210 -32.94 11.48 1.73
N LEU A 211 -33.23 10.78 0.63
CA LEU A 211 -33.10 9.32 0.51
C LEU A 211 -31.61 8.90 0.39
N GLY A 212 -31.30 7.70 0.91
CA GLY A 212 -29.92 7.21 1.03
C GLY A 212 -29.20 6.90 -0.29
N GLU A 213 -29.91 6.91 -1.41
CA GLU A 213 -29.37 6.56 -2.73
C GLU A 213 -28.18 7.45 -3.13
N SER A 214 -28.27 8.77 -2.92
CA SER A 214 -27.17 9.71 -3.21
C SER A 214 -25.92 9.50 -2.37
N VAL A 215 -26.04 8.97 -1.15
CA VAL A 215 -24.90 8.64 -0.29
C VAL A 215 -24.24 7.34 -0.75
N VAL A 216 -25.04 6.30 -1.00
CA VAL A 216 -24.57 4.97 -1.40
C VAL A 216 -23.93 5.01 -2.79
N SER A 217 -24.48 5.77 -3.73
CA SER A 217 -23.93 5.97 -5.08
C SER A 217 -22.79 6.99 -5.16
N SER A 218 -22.39 7.59 -4.02
CA SER A 218 -21.33 8.61 -3.93
C SER A 218 -21.60 9.88 -4.75
N LEU A 219 -22.85 10.21 -5.01
CA LEU A 219 -23.28 11.42 -5.73
C LEU A 219 -23.22 12.68 -4.85
N VAL A 220 -23.29 12.53 -3.54
CA VAL A 220 -23.21 13.62 -2.58
C VAL A 220 -22.04 13.37 -1.61
N THR A 221 -21.34 14.44 -1.23
CA THR A 221 -20.39 14.40 -0.11
C THR A 221 -21.17 14.54 1.19
N PRO A 222 -21.28 13.48 2.02
CA PRO A 222 -22.05 13.54 3.27
C PRO A 222 -21.28 14.21 4.40
N ASP A 223 -21.98 14.65 5.44
CA ASP A 223 -21.37 14.96 6.73
C ASP A 223 -20.67 13.70 7.26
N THR A 224 -19.51 13.89 7.90
CA THR A 224 -18.74 12.80 8.51
C THR A 224 -18.61 13.02 10.01
N ILE A 225 -19.11 12.07 10.77
CA ILE A 225 -19.18 12.16 12.23
C ILE A 225 -18.40 11.00 12.82
N VAL A 226 -17.39 11.29 13.65
CA VAL A 226 -16.61 10.30 14.40
C VAL A 226 -17.13 10.25 15.82
N VAL A 227 -17.52 9.07 16.28
CA VAL A 227 -18.04 8.86 17.64
C VAL A 227 -17.17 7.86 18.40
N ASP A 228 -16.74 8.21 19.61
CA ASP A 228 -16.11 7.28 20.55
C ASP A 228 -17.21 6.45 21.21
N LYS A 229 -17.26 5.15 20.87
CA LYS A 229 -18.26 4.21 21.37
C LYS A 229 -18.18 3.98 22.88
N ASN A 230 -16.98 4.02 23.44
CA ASN A 230 -16.72 3.73 24.85
C ASN A 230 -17.04 4.94 25.73
N ALA A 231 -16.60 6.12 25.30
CA ALA A 231 -16.87 7.38 26.00
C ALA A 231 -18.26 7.95 25.67
N GLU A 232 -19.00 7.36 24.74
CA GLU A 232 -20.32 7.80 24.25
C GLU A 232 -20.36 9.30 23.91
N ARG A 233 -19.37 9.75 23.13
CA ARG A 233 -19.23 11.17 22.75
C ARG A 233 -18.80 11.34 21.31
N ILE A 234 -19.29 12.39 20.68
CA ILE A 234 -18.83 12.83 19.37
C ILE A 234 -17.40 13.36 19.50
N VAL A 235 -16.47 12.77 18.75
CA VAL A 235 -15.06 13.18 18.67
C VAL A 235 -14.89 14.31 17.67
N SER A 236 -15.50 14.19 16.49
CA SER A 236 -15.55 15.23 15.45
C SER A 236 -16.86 15.17 14.69
N TYR A 237 -17.29 16.30 14.17
CA TYR A 237 -18.42 16.46 13.27
C TYR A 237 -17.99 17.38 12.13
N GLU A 238 -17.70 16.82 10.96
CA GLU A 238 -17.31 17.55 9.76
C GLU A 238 -18.54 17.73 8.88
N VAL A 239 -18.97 18.99 8.71
CA VAL A 239 -20.13 19.32 7.88
C VAL A 239 -19.68 19.54 6.45
N ALA A 240 -20.20 18.73 5.54
CA ALA A 240 -19.92 18.85 4.12
C ALA A 240 -20.84 19.86 3.42
N ASN A 241 -20.46 20.30 2.23
CA ASN A 241 -21.35 21.05 1.32
C ASN A 241 -22.18 20.04 0.51
N LYS A 242 -23.38 19.71 1.01
CA LYS A 242 -24.27 18.74 0.41
C LYS A 242 -25.06 19.37 -0.75
N GLU A 243 -24.50 19.34 -1.97
CA GLU A 243 -25.03 20.07 -3.13
C GLU A 243 -26.30 19.46 -3.71
N ILE A 244 -26.45 18.13 -3.61
CA ILE A 244 -27.55 17.35 -4.19
C ILE A 244 -28.23 16.54 -3.09
N MET A 245 -29.53 16.34 -3.21
CA MET A 245 -30.31 15.39 -2.40
C MET A 245 -31.27 14.61 -3.29
N THR A 246 -31.49 13.34 -2.96
CA THR A 246 -32.48 12.51 -3.64
C THR A 246 -33.82 12.62 -2.93
N VAL A 247 -34.84 12.94 -3.66
CA VAL A 247 -36.24 13.01 -3.20
C VAL A 247 -37.11 12.09 -4.02
N ARG A 248 -38.29 11.78 -3.52
CA ARG A 248 -39.33 11.08 -4.29
C ARG A 248 -40.07 12.04 -5.22
N ASN A 249 -40.50 11.53 -6.38
CA ASN A 249 -41.49 12.19 -7.25
C ASN A 249 -42.69 11.26 -7.49
N SER A 250 -43.57 11.58 -8.45
CA SER A 250 -44.76 10.76 -8.77
C SER A 250 -44.39 9.34 -9.27
N ASP A 251 -43.25 9.20 -9.95
CA ASP A 251 -42.92 8.01 -10.75
C ASP A 251 -41.61 7.31 -10.29
N GLY A 252 -41.10 7.67 -9.12
CA GLY A 252 -39.86 7.11 -8.61
C GLY A 252 -39.09 8.05 -7.68
N THR A 253 -37.81 8.23 -7.95
CA THR A 253 -36.90 9.16 -7.24
C THR A 253 -36.24 10.11 -8.21
N GLU A 254 -35.94 11.33 -7.78
CA GLU A 254 -35.17 12.32 -8.58
C GLU A 254 -34.11 13.02 -7.73
N GLU A 255 -33.04 13.42 -8.38
CA GLU A 255 -31.97 14.22 -7.78
C GLU A 255 -32.30 15.71 -7.96
N ILE A 256 -32.38 16.43 -6.86
CA ILE A 256 -32.60 17.87 -6.87
C ILE A 256 -31.45 18.60 -6.16
N PRO A 257 -31.21 19.86 -6.53
CA PRO A 257 -30.28 20.70 -5.76
C PRO A 257 -30.76 20.86 -4.32
N THR A 258 -29.90 20.61 -3.36
CA THR A 258 -30.21 20.84 -1.95
C THR A 258 -30.47 22.33 -1.69
N PRO A 259 -31.57 22.68 -1.01
CA PRO A 259 -31.85 24.08 -0.63
C PRO A 259 -30.64 24.72 0.07
N GLU A 260 -30.29 25.96 -0.32
CA GLU A 260 -29.03 26.61 0.10
C GLU A 260 -28.87 26.65 1.60
N GLN A 261 -29.94 26.89 2.34
CA GLN A 261 -29.96 26.91 3.82
C GLN A 261 -29.68 25.54 4.47
N LEU A 262 -29.77 24.41 3.72
CA LEU A 262 -29.50 23.06 4.21
C LEU A 262 -28.10 22.55 3.80
N ARG A 263 -27.50 23.08 2.73
CA ARG A 263 -26.25 22.57 2.16
C ARG A 263 -25.13 22.43 3.20
N LYS A 264 -24.93 23.44 4.04
CA LYS A 264 -23.89 23.50 5.08
C LYS A 264 -24.44 23.35 6.50
N LYS A 265 -25.66 22.81 6.65
CA LYS A 265 -26.28 22.53 7.94
C LYS A 265 -26.03 21.08 8.33
N HIS A 266 -25.87 20.79 9.62
CA HIS A 266 -25.80 19.44 10.14
C HIS A 266 -27.02 18.64 9.72
N ALA A 267 -26.82 17.48 9.07
CA ALA A 267 -27.91 16.60 8.68
C ALA A 267 -28.52 15.86 9.88
N LEU A 268 -27.76 15.65 10.95
CA LEU A 268 -28.22 15.04 12.19
C LEU A 268 -27.96 15.95 13.40
N THR A 269 -28.90 15.98 14.33
CA THR A 269 -28.67 16.54 15.66
C THR A 269 -27.77 15.63 16.50
N ARG A 270 -27.14 16.19 17.53
CA ARG A 270 -26.30 15.42 18.46
C ARG A 270 -27.05 14.24 19.10
N ASN A 271 -28.31 14.42 19.47
CA ASN A 271 -29.15 13.37 20.04
C ASN A 271 -29.42 12.25 19.05
N GLN A 272 -29.73 12.58 17.78
CA GLN A 272 -29.94 11.59 16.72
C GLN A 272 -28.67 10.78 16.45
N VAL A 273 -27.50 11.41 16.41
CA VAL A 273 -26.20 10.73 16.29
C VAL A 273 -26.02 9.73 17.45
N MET A 274 -26.29 10.12 18.69
CA MET A 274 -26.13 9.23 19.85
C MET A 274 -27.13 8.06 19.83
N ARG A 275 -28.39 8.30 19.43
CA ARG A 275 -29.38 7.24 19.25
C ARG A 275 -28.96 6.25 18.16
N LEU A 276 -28.45 6.74 17.05
CA LEU A 276 -27.92 5.91 15.97
C LEU A 276 -26.69 5.10 16.45
N THR A 277 -25.80 5.71 17.23
CA THR A 277 -24.66 5.02 17.86
C THR A 277 -25.10 3.87 18.76
N GLN A 278 -26.16 4.04 19.55
CA GLN A 278 -26.71 2.95 20.39
C GLN A 278 -27.27 1.80 19.55
N LEU A 279 -27.95 2.12 18.44
CA LEU A 279 -28.39 1.09 17.48
C LEU A 279 -27.20 0.34 16.88
N GLY A 280 -26.16 1.05 16.44
CA GLY A 280 -24.95 0.44 15.91
C GLY A 280 -24.23 -0.47 16.92
N LYS A 281 -24.10 -0.07 18.19
CA LYS A 281 -23.57 -0.92 19.27
C LYS A 281 -24.42 -2.19 19.46
N LYS A 282 -25.75 -2.07 19.40
CA LYS A 282 -26.67 -3.20 19.54
C LYS A 282 -26.53 -4.18 18.36
N ILE A 283 -26.41 -3.66 17.14
CA ILE A 283 -26.20 -4.44 15.92
C ILE A 283 -24.85 -5.16 15.98
N GLU A 284 -23.76 -4.44 16.24
CA GLU A 284 -22.40 -5.01 16.36
C GLU A 284 -22.34 -6.14 17.41
N LYS A 285 -22.99 -5.92 18.56
CA LYS A 285 -23.08 -6.94 19.63
C LYS A 285 -23.86 -8.19 19.19
N TYR A 286 -24.94 -8.00 18.43
CA TYR A 286 -25.79 -9.11 17.98
C TYR A 286 -25.11 -9.97 16.90
N TYR A 287 -24.33 -9.32 16.00
CA TYR A 287 -23.58 -10.02 14.96
C TYR A 287 -22.19 -10.48 15.41
N GLU A 288 -21.72 -10.05 16.56
CA GLU A 288 -20.38 -10.31 17.12
C GLU A 288 -19.22 -9.88 16.22
N MET A 289 -19.48 -8.93 15.30
CA MET A 289 -18.51 -8.40 14.34
C MET A 289 -18.85 -6.98 13.92
N PRO A 290 -17.88 -6.22 13.43
CA PRO A 290 -18.11 -4.90 12.87
C PRO A 290 -19.03 -4.92 11.65
N MET A 291 -19.91 -3.92 11.58
CA MET A 291 -20.98 -3.85 10.59
C MET A 291 -20.96 -2.54 9.81
N ASP A 292 -21.31 -2.63 8.54
CA ASP A 292 -21.69 -1.54 7.64
C ASP A 292 -23.22 -1.47 7.61
N VAL A 293 -23.80 -0.33 8.01
CA VAL A 293 -25.22 -0.19 8.31
C VAL A 293 -25.79 1.00 7.54
N GLU A 294 -26.76 0.75 6.68
CA GLU A 294 -27.56 1.79 6.03
C GLU A 294 -28.74 2.17 6.95
N TRP A 295 -28.94 3.47 7.11
CA TRP A 295 -29.98 4.01 7.99
C TRP A 295 -30.76 5.12 7.34
N ALA A 296 -32.00 5.34 7.80
CA ALA A 296 -32.90 6.40 7.39
C ALA A 296 -33.56 7.05 8.61
N LEU A 297 -33.73 8.36 8.57
CA LEU A 297 -34.43 9.16 9.59
C LEU A 297 -35.71 9.75 8.98
N GLU A 298 -36.87 9.34 9.47
CA GLU A 298 -38.15 9.86 9.09
C GLU A 298 -38.87 10.47 10.30
N LYS A 299 -39.16 11.75 10.30
CA LYS A 299 -39.86 12.45 11.40
C LYS A 299 -39.30 12.10 12.80
N ASP A 300 -37.98 12.19 12.95
CA ASP A 300 -37.20 11.82 14.16
C ASP A 300 -37.22 10.32 14.54
N LYS A 301 -37.77 9.44 13.70
CA LYS A 301 -37.70 7.99 13.88
C LYS A 301 -36.60 7.39 13.03
N LEU A 302 -35.64 6.71 13.69
CA LEU A 302 -34.54 6.04 13.01
C LEU A 302 -34.98 4.64 12.57
N TYR A 303 -34.62 4.28 11.34
CA TYR A 303 -34.76 2.95 10.77
C TYR A 303 -33.45 2.44 10.25
N ILE A 304 -33.20 1.15 10.41
CA ILE A 304 -32.11 0.43 9.77
C ILE A 304 -32.66 -0.24 8.53
N VAL A 305 -32.12 0.10 7.37
CA VAL A 305 -32.62 -0.40 6.08
C VAL A 305 -31.77 -1.51 5.49
N GLN A 306 -30.52 -1.62 5.94
CA GLN A 306 -29.63 -2.74 5.64
C GLN A 306 -28.51 -2.81 6.68
N ALA A 307 -27.99 -4.01 6.98
CA ALA A 307 -26.73 -4.21 7.70
C ALA A 307 -25.98 -5.37 7.07
N ARG A 308 -24.68 -5.20 6.88
CA ARG A 308 -23.79 -6.25 6.36
C ARG A 308 -22.47 -6.28 7.15
N PRO A 309 -21.84 -7.46 7.27
CA PRO A 309 -20.54 -7.57 7.88
C PRO A 309 -19.48 -6.77 7.11
N ILE A 310 -18.53 -6.15 7.83
CA ILE A 310 -17.32 -5.62 7.23
C ILE A 310 -16.33 -6.78 7.17
N THR A 311 -16.19 -7.39 5.98
CA THR A 311 -15.35 -8.58 5.77
C THR A 311 -13.87 -8.24 5.64
N VAL A 312 -13.53 -7.07 5.11
CA VAL A 312 -12.16 -6.58 5.01
C VAL A 312 -11.92 -5.58 6.14
N LEU A 313 -11.37 -6.09 7.25
CA LEU A 313 -11.10 -5.28 8.43
C LEU A 313 -9.64 -4.76 8.39
N PRO A 314 -9.43 -3.44 8.56
CA PRO A 314 -8.09 -2.93 8.83
C PRO A 314 -7.51 -3.58 10.09
N PRO A 315 -6.20 -3.86 10.12
CA PRO A 315 -5.57 -4.42 11.32
C PRO A 315 -5.67 -3.44 12.50
N GLU A 316 -5.95 -3.95 13.67
CA GLU A 316 -5.86 -3.16 14.90
C GLU A 316 -4.40 -3.00 15.33
N TRP A 317 -3.94 -1.76 15.52
CA TRP A 317 -2.57 -1.45 15.93
C TRP A 317 -2.45 -1.48 17.46
N THR A 318 -2.46 -2.68 18.04
CA THR A 318 -2.34 -2.88 19.49
C THR A 318 -0.90 -2.71 19.95
N LEU A 319 -0.73 -2.06 21.09
CA LEU A 319 0.59 -1.87 21.70
C LEU A 319 1.04 -3.18 22.38
N PRO A 320 2.21 -3.74 22.04
CA PRO A 320 2.75 -4.91 22.70
C PRO A 320 3.03 -4.68 24.20
N GLU A 321 3.50 -3.48 24.55
CA GLU A 321 3.82 -3.08 25.92
C GLU A 321 3.26 -1.70 26.25
N LYS A 322 2.84 -1.48 27.49
CA LYS A 322 2.41 -0.17 27.99
C LYS A 322 3.62 0.74 28.23
N ASP A 323 3.43 2.04 28.09
CA ASP A 323 4.46 3.08 28.31
C ASP A 323 5.67 3.02 27.36
N VAL A 324 5.59 2.23 26.27
CA VAL A 324 6.58 2.16 25.20
C VAL A 324 6.13 3.02 24.03
N ILE A 325 7.07 3.75 23.45
CA ILE A 325 6.89 4.46 22.18
C ILE A 325 7.45 3.57 21.08
N TYR A 326 6.64 3.32 20.06
CA TYR A 326 7.02 2.62 18.84
C TYR A 326 7.05 3.61 17.69
N THR A 327 8.16 3.66 16.94
CA THR A 327 8.30 4.59 15.81
C THR A 327 8.90 3.87 14.60
N ARG A 328 8.44 4.19 13.42
CA ARG A 328 9.02 3.67 12.19
C ARG A 328 10.18 4.53 11.68
N GLY A 329 10.12 5.86 11.85
CA GLY A 329 11.20 6.78 11.49
C GLY A 329 11.93 6.39 10.19
N SER A 330 13.26 6.40 10.21
CA SER A 330 14.10 5.96 9.08
C SER A 330 14.01 4.46 8.77
N LEU A 331 13.46 3.63 9.66
CA LEU A 331 13.24 2.20 9.37
C LEU A 331 12.28 1.99 8.20
N ALA A 332 11.29 2.88 8.06
CA ALA A 332 10.32 2.82 6.98
C ALA A 332 10.96 2.97 5.59
N GLU A 333 12.14 3.60 5.49
CA GLU A 333 12.90 3.71 4.24
C GLU A 333 13.57 2.38 3.84
N HIS A 334 13.89 1.52 4.81
CA HIS A 334 14.66 0.29 4.59
C HIS A 334 13.84 -0.99 4.76
N LEU A 335 12.74 -0.92 5.52
CA LEU A 335 11.77 -2.00 5.76
C LEU A 335 10.35 -1.44 5.60
N PRO A 336 9.96 -1.00 4.40
CA PRO A 336 8.65 -0.38 4.17
C PRO A 336 7.50 -1.39 4.34
N ASN A 337 7.74 -2.63 3.98
CA ASN A 337 6.76 -3.71 3.90
C ASN A 337 6.71 -4.59 5.16
N PRO A 338 5.66 -5.43 5.33
CA PRO A 338 5.66 -6.49 6.34
C PRO A 338 6.80 -7.47 6.09
N VAL A 339 7.57 -7.80 7.13
CA VAL A 339 8.76 -8.63 7.00
C VAL A 339 8.45 -10.13 6.97
N SER A 340 9.30 -10.89 6.30
CA SER A 340 9.22 -12.33 6.19
C SER A 340 9.34 -13.03 7.55
N PRO A 341 8.75 -14.23 7.73
CA PRO A 341 8.87 -14.99 8.99
C PRO A 341 10.30 -15.27 9.41
N LEU A 342 11.20 -15.51 8.45
CA LEU A 342 12.61 -15.75 8.76
C LEU A 342 13.29 -14.48 9.26
N PHE A 343 13.05 -13.33 8.63
CA PHE A 343 13.57 -12.06 9.13
C PHE A 343 12.98 -11.71 10.51
N ALA A 344 11.69 -11.96 10.70
CA ALA A 344 11.00 -11.73 11.96
C ALA A 344 11.60 -12.51 13.13
N THR A 345 12.05 -13.75 12.90
CA THR A 345 12.49 -14.66 13.96
C THR A 345 14.02 -14.78 14.08
N LEU A 346 14.74 -14.75 12.97
CA LEU A 346 16.21 -14.80 12.94
C LEU A 346 16.82 -13.41 12.83
N GLY A 347 16.37 -12.64 11.84
CA GLY A 347 16.95 -11.32 11.55
C GLY A 347 16.77 -10.36 12.72
N LEU A 348 15.56 -10.24 13.24
CA LEU A 348 15.25 -9.32 14.33
C LEU A 348 15.97 -9.67 15.65
N GLU A 349 16.17 -10.95 15.92
CA GLU A 349 16.98 -11.40 17.08
C GLU A 349 18.41 -10.87 16.98
N ILE A 350 19.03 -11.02 15.80
CA ILE A 350 20.42 -10.57 15.56
C ILE A 350 20.50 -9.03 15.61
N VAL A 351 19.53 -8.33 15.02
CA VAL A 351 19.43 -6.86 15.07
C VAL A 351 19.30 -6.37 16.51
N ASN A 352 18.43 -6.99 17.32
CA ASN A 352 18.26 -6.61 18.73
C ASN A 352 19.53 -6.86 19.54
N ARG A 353 20.22 -7.98 19.33
CA ARG A 353 21.50 -8.28 19.99
C ARG A 353 22.58 -7.24 19.65
N ALA A 354 22.71 -6.85 18.37
CA ALA A 354 23.67 -5.85 17.95
C ALA A 354 23.32 -4.45 18.47
N SER A 355 22.04 -4.08 18.43
CA SER A 355 21.55 -2.75 18.87
C SER A 355 21.73 -2.55 20.39
N ALA A 356 21.65 -3.60 21.18
CA ALA A 356 21.87 -3.50 22.62
C ALA A 356 23.26 -2.93 22.95
N LEU A 357 24.28 -3.21 22.12
CA LEU A 357 25.62 -2.63 22.26
C LEU A 357 25.62 -1.12 22.04
N LEU A 358 24.87 -0.63 21.05
CA LEU A 358 24.74 0.82 20.81
C LEU A 358 24.15 1.54 22.02
N TRP A 359 23.07 0.98 22.59
CA TRP A 359 22.43 1.57 23.76
C TRP A 359 23.37 1.57 24.98
N ILE A 360 24.18 0.51 25.14
CA ILE A 360 25.19 0.43 26.21
C ILE A 360 26.29 1.48 26.00
N ASP A 361 26.77 1.65 24.77
CA ASP A 361 27.79 2.67 24.43
C ASP A 361 27.30 4.09 24.66
N MET A 362 26.03 4.37 24.33
CA MET A 362 25.44 5.70 24.49
C MET A 362 25.08 6.04 25.95
N PHE A 363 24.54 5.09 26.69
CA PHE A 363 23.86 5.32 27.96
C PHE A 363 24.41 4.52 29.13
N GLY A 364 25.45 3.69 28.91
CA GLY A 364 26.09 2.86 29.91
C GLY A 364 25.11 1.92 30.62
N LYS A 365 25.21 1.84 31.96
CA LYS A 365 24.32 0.97 32.76
C LYS A 365 22.85 1.34 32.68
N SER A 366 22.52 2.58 32.26
CA SER A 366 21.13 3.02 32.10
C SER A 366 20.45 2.45 30.87
N ALA A 367 21.21 1.90 29.91
CA ALA A 367 20.67 1.31 28.68
C ALA A 367 19.61 0.26 28.94
N LYS A 368 19.79 -0.59 29.98
CA LYS A 368 18.84 -1.64 30.35
C LYS A 368 17.45 -1.09 30.74
N LYS A 369 17.38 0.15 31.26
CA LYS A 369 16.12 0.80 31.62
C LYS A 369 15.43 1.47 30.44
N LEU A 370 16.18 1.72 29.35
CA LEU A 370 15.68 2.39 28.15
C LEU A 370 15.03 1.42 27.18
N LEU A 371 15.53 0.19 27.16
CA LEU A 371 15.04 -0.85 26.26
C LEU A 371 13.79 -1.52 26.85
N PRO A 372 12.73 -1.70 26.04
CA PRO A 372 11.60 -2.56 26.36
C PRO A 372 12.01 -4.03 26.50
N GLU A 373 11.13 -4.86 27.07
CA GLU A 373 11.36 -6.31 27.22
C GLU A 373 11.55 -7.00 25.87
N ASN A 374 10.79 -6.57 24.85
CA ASN A 374 10.87 -7.10 23.48
C ASN A 374 12.07 -6.58 22.68
N GLY A 375 12.96 -5.79 23.28
CA GLY A 375 14.16 -5.23 22.64
C GLY A 375 13.94 -3.88 21.98
N ALA A 376 14.97 -3.38 21.27
CA ALA A 376 14.95 -2.11 20.58
C ALA A 376 14.08 -2.13 19.32
N TYR A 377 13.87 -3.29 18.73
CA TYR A 377 13.07 -3.49 17.52
C TYR A 377 12.01 -4.55 17.76
N THR A 378 10.77 -4.22 17.41
CA THR A 378 9.58 -5.05 17.64
C THR A 378 8.71 -5.09 16.38
N ILE A 379 7.98 -6.17 16.19
CA ILE A 379 7.02 -6.32 15.09
C ILE A 379 5.60 -6.06 15.57
N ILE A 380 4.88 -5.22 14.83
CA ILE A 380 3.44 -5.00 15.02
C ILE A 380 2.76 -5.17 13.65
N ASN A 381 1.84 -6.12 13.54
CA ASN A 381 1.15 -6.46 12.29
C ASN A 381 2.12 -6.68 11.09
N GLY A 382 3.20 -7.41 11.33
CA GLY A 382 4.22 -7.68 10.32
C GLY A 382 5.24 -6.56 10.10
N TYR A 383 5.01 -5.34 10.57
CA TYR A 383 5.91 -4.20 10.37
C TYR A 383 6.87 -4.00 11.53
N VAL A 384 8.12 -3.67 11.22
CA VAL A 384 9.16 -3.41 12.21
C VAL A 384 9.06 -2.00 12.76
N TYR A 385 9.13 -1.87 14.07
CA TYR A 385 9.16 -0.61 14.82
C TYR A 385 10.39 -0.53 15.71
N LEU A 386 11.00 0.64 15.80
CA LEU A 386 11.94 0.99 16.86
C LEU A 386 11.13 1.28 18.13
N SER A 387 11.47 0.63 19.22
CA SER A 387 10.79 0.69 20.52
C SER A 387 11.70 1.26 21.61
N ALA A 388 11.16 2.13 22.44
CA ALA A 388 11.87 2.70 23.58
C ALA A 388 10.90 3.07 24.71
N ASN A 389 11.33 2.84 25.94
CA ASN A 389 10.58 3.26 27.12
C ASN A 389 10.48 4.79 27.20
N SER A 390 9.27 5.34 27.23
CA SER A 390 8.99 6.77 27.03
C SER A 390 9.61 7.67 28.10
N LYS A 391 9.43 7.34 29.38
CA LYS A 391 9.92 8.15 30.53
C LYS A 391 11.45 8.13 30.65
N PRO A 392 12.10 6.94 30.66
CA PRO A 392 13.56 6.87 30.70
C PRO A 392 14.22 7.53 29.50
N LEU A 393 13.67 7.41 28.29
CA LEU A 393 14.21 8.02 27.08
C LEU A 393 14.30 9.56 27.19
N LEU A 394 13.23 10.21 27.69
CA LEU A 394 13.22 11.67 27.89
C LEU A 394 14.30 12.12 28.88
N ILE A 395 14.55 11.33 29.93
CA ILE A 395 15.60 11.62 30.94
C ILE A 395 16.99 11.42 30.32
N ALA A 396 17.19 10.33 29.57
CA ALA A 396 18.46 10.01 28.94
C ALA A 396 18.87 11.06 27.90
N VAL A 397 17.96 11.50 27.05
CA VAL A 397 18.21 12.57 26.06
C VAL A 397 18.62 13.88 26.74
N LYS A 398 17.96 14.25 27.86
CA LYS A 398 18.32 15.43 28.65
C LYS A 398 19.67 15.31 29.37
N SER A 399 20.14 14.11 29.63
CA SER A 399 21.41 13.83 30.34
C SER A 399 22.61 13.62 29.41
N LEU A 400 22.44 13.69 28.08
CA LEU A 400 23.54 13.61 27.11
C LEU A 400 24.57 14.72 27.40
N SER A 401 25.79 14.33 27.77
CA SER A 401 26.84 15.28 28.10
C SER A 401 27.40 15.97 26.85
N PRO A 402 27.85 17.24 26.92
CA PRO A 402 28.53 17.90 25.81
C PRO A 402 29.73 17.13 25.26
N ARG A 403 30.39 16.33 26.12
CA ARG A 403 31.52 15.47 25.71
C ARG A 403 31.06 14.30 24.84
N SER A 404 29.95 13.64 25.20
CA SER A 404 29.37 12.57 24.39
C SER A 404 28.93 13.07 23.01
N LEU A 405 28.25 14.23 22.98
CA LEU A 405 27.83 14.88 21.75
C LEU A 405 29.04 15.27 20.89
N ARG A 406 30.08 15.87 21.47
CA ARG A 406 31.31 16.21 20.74
C ARG A 406 31.99 14.95 20.17
N ARG A 407 32.06 13.86 20.94
CA ARG A 407 32.61 12.58 20.48
C ARG A 407 31.81 12.01 19.30
N ALA A 408 30.48 12.15 19.31
CA ALA A 408 29.61 11.73 18.22
C ALA A 408 29.81 12.54 16.94
N LEU A 409 30.12 13.83 17.03
CA LEU A 409 30.25 14.75 15.90
C LEU A 409 31.67 14.87 15.32
N THR A 410 32.71 14.47 16.08
CA THR A 410 34.11 14.54 15.60
C THR A 410 34.54 13.22 14.94
N ASN A 411 35.38 13.31 13.91
CA ASN A 411 36.01 12.18 13.20
C ASN A 411 34.96 11.17 12.63
N SER A 412 33.79 11.66 12.24
CA SER A 412 32.69 10.80 11.73
C SER A 412 33.10 10.01 10.49
N VAL A 413 33.82 10.62 9.54
CA VAL A 413 34.30 9.95 8.32
C VAL A 413 35.27 8.82 8.65
N ALA A 414 36.29 9.07 9.47
CA ALA A 414 37.27 8.03 9.85
C ALA A 414 36.63 6.85 10.61
N ARG A 415 35.61 7.14 11.45
CA ARG A 415 34.86 6.08 12.14
C ARG A 415 34.04 5.25 11.19
N TRP A 416 33.40 5.90 10.22
CA TRP A 416 32.65 5.19 9.18
C TRP A 416 33.59 4.30 8.35
N GLU A 417 34.72 4.81 7.89
CA GLU A 417 35.71 4.01 7.13
C GLU A 417 36.21 2.80 7.91
N THR A 418 36.45 2.97 9.21
CA THR A 418 36.86 1.85 10.07
C THR A 418 35.75 0.80 10.14
N ALA A 419 34.53 1.22 10.40
CA ALA A 419 33.38 0.30 10.46
C ALA A 419 33.12 -0.42 9.12
N ARG A 420 33.30 0.29 7.98
CA ARG A 420 33.19 -0.28 6.64
C ARG A 420 34.22 -1.37 6.40
N LYS A 421 35.50 -1.07 6.67
CA LYS A 421 36.62 -2.02 6.49
C LYS A 421 36.47 -3.28 7.35
N GLU A 422 36.03 -3.14 8.60
CA GLU A 422 35.76 -4.27 9.47
C GLU A 422 34.66 -5.18 8.92
N PHE A 423 33.59 -4.60 8.40
CA PHE A 423 32.49 -5.37 7.80
C PHE A 423 32.94 -6.03 6.48
N GLU A 424 33.68 -5.32 5.63
CA GLU A 424 34.24 -5.89 4.40
C GLU A 424 35.12 -7.11 4.67
N ASN A 425 35.94 -7.07 5.76
CA ASN A 425 36.76 -8.20 6.15
C ASN A 425 35.90 -9.44 6.54
N VAL A 426 34.80 -9.22 7.25
CA VAL A 426 33.85 -10.32 7.57
C VAL A 426 33.27 -10.93 6.30
N ILE A 427 32.87 -10.10 5.34
CA ILE A 427 32.34 -10.58 4.06
C ILE A 427 33.39 -11.41 3.30
N LYS A 428 34.61 -10.89 3.14
CA LYS A 428 35.70 -11.57 2.42
C LYS A 428 36.01 -12.95 2.98
N GLN A 429 36.03 -13.09 4.30
CA GLN A 429 36.30 -14.38 4.97
C GLN A 429 35.28 -15.46 4.58
N TRP A 430 34.06 -15.09 4.22
CA TRP A 430 33.01 -16.02 3.84
C TRP A 430 32.84 -16.15 2.31
N GLU A 431 33.16 -15.11 1.52
CA GLU A 431 33.18 -15.18 0.05
C GLU A 431 34.22 -16.19 -0.47
N GLU A 432 35.33 -16.39 0.26
CA GLU A 432 36.38 -17.32 -0.12
C GLU A 432 36.06 -18.80 0.17
N LYS A 433 34.98 -19.07 0.91
CA LYS A 433 34.60 -20.44 1.27
C LYS A 433 33.72 -21.09 0.19
N PRO A 434 34.05 -22.33 -0.26
CA PRO A 434 33.25 -23.07 -1.22
C PRO A 434 31.99 -23.60 -0.54
N LEU A 435 30.84 -22.88 -0.68
CA LEU A 435 29.57 -23.17 0.01
C LEU A 435 29.08 -24.61 -0.20
N HIS A 436 29.32 -25.19 -1.38
CA HIS A 436 28.91 -26.55 -1.70
C HIS A 436 29.64 -27.63 -0.88
N MET A 437 30.81 -27.32 -0.30
CA MET A 437 31.60 -28.22 0.55
C MET A 437 31.22 -28.09 2.04
N LEU A 438 30.51 -27.06 2.43
CA LEU A 438 30.09 -26.84 3.80
C LEU A 438 28.79 -27.63 4.09
N ASN A 439 28.65 -28.11 5.33
CA ASN A 439 27.36 -28.63 5.77
C ASN A 439 26.36 -27.48 6.04
N ALA A 440 25.08 -27.80 6.22
CA ALA A 440 24.04 -26.78 6.33
C ALA A 440 24.20 -25.92 7.61
N HIS A 441 24.68 -26.52 8.69
CA HIS A 441 24.97 -25.80 9.94
C HIS A 441 26.10 -24.75 9.75
N GLN A 442 27.19 -25.12 9.07
CA GLN A 442 28.29 -24.20 8.79
C GLN A 442 27.86 -23.02 7.90
N ILE A 443 26.99 -23.28 6.91
CA ILE A 443 26.43 -22.20 6.08
C ILE A 443 25.56 -21.28 6.92
N MET A 444 24.75 -21.83 7.83
CA MET A 444 23.90 -21.06 8.73
C MET A 444 24.73 -20.20 9.69
N GLU A 445 25.85 -20.70 10.22
CA GLU A 445 26.81 -19.93 11.00
C GLU A 445 27.38 -18.77 10.18
N GLY A 446 27.68 -19.00 8.90
CA GLY A 446 28.09 -17.96 7.94
C GLY A 446 27.05 -16.85 7.81
N ILE A 447 25.81 -17.23 7.58
CA ILE A 447 24.69 -16.29 7.48
C ILE A 447 24.59 -15.42 8.74
N GLN A 448 24.60 -16.07 9.90
CA GLN A 448 24.52 -15.36 11.19
C GLN A 448 25.72 -14.43 11.40
N THR A 449 26.93 -14.85 11.04
CA THR A 449 28.16 -14.07 11.20
C THR A 449 28.16 -12.84 10.29
N VAL A 450 27.84 -13.01 9.00
CA VAL A 450 27.80 -11.91 8.03
C VAL A 450 26.69 -10.93 8.37
N PHE A 451 25.52 -11.44 8.74
CA PHE A 451 24.38 -10.56 9.11
C PHE A 451 24.64 -9.84 10.44
N TYR A 452 25.25 -10.48 11.43
CA TYR A 452 25.66 -9.79 12.65
C TYR A 452 26.70 -8.71 12.36
N GLY A 453 27.66 -8.94 11.45
CA GLY A 453 28.59 -7.93 10.97
C GLY A 453 27.87 -6.73 10.34
N ALA A 454 26.86 -6.97 9.51
CA ALA A 454 25.98 -5.92 8.95
C ALA A 454 25.27 -5.11 10.05
N CYS A 455 24.72 -5.79 11.06
CA CYS A 455 24.05 -5.15 12.19
C CYS A 455 25.02 -4.32 13.05
N ILE A 456 26.24 -4.77 13.28
CA ILE A 456 27.29 -3.99 13.97
C ILE A 456 27.68 -2.77 13.13
N TYR A 457 27.86 -2.93 11.81
CA TYR A 457 28.09 -1.81 10.91
C TYR A 457 26.96 -0.78 11.02
N PHE A 458 25.69 -1.23 10.92
CA PHE A 458 24.50 -0.37 11.07
C PHE A 458 24.50 0.38 12.40
N THR A 459 24.79 -0.27 13.54
CA THR A 459 24.85 0.39 14.85
C THR A 459 25.92 1.47 14.91
N ARG A 460 27.08 1.24 14.31
CA ARG A 460 28.18 2.21 14.27
C ARG A 460 27.87 3.43 13.40
N ILE A 461 27.22 3.23 12.24
CA ILE A 461 26.84 4.36 11.39
C ILE A 461 25.71 5.20 12.03
N GLN A 462 24.83 4.61 12.83
CA GLN A 462 23.84 5.38 13.60
C GLN A 462 24.46 6.43 14.53
N LEU A 463 25.73 6.23 14.96
CA LEU A 463 26.50 7.23 15.71
C LEU A 463 27.20 8.27 14.82
N THR A 464 27.33 8.00 13.53
CA THR A 464 28.04 8.89 12.59
C THR A 464 27.10 9.70 11.71
N LEU A 465 25.98 9.13 11.26
CA LEU A 465 24.98 9.81 10.41
C LEU A 465 24.43 11.11 11.01
N PRO A 466 24.18 11.25 12.33
CA PRO A 466 23.77 12.53 12.91
C PRO A 466 24.74 13.67 12.63
N ALA A 467 26.03 13.40 12.45
CA ALA A 467 27.01 14.43 12.13
C ALA A 467 26.70 15.11 10.78
N ALA A 468 26.28 14.33 9.77
CA ALA A 468 25.88 14.86 8.46
C ALA A 468 24.63 15.73 8.57
N SER A 469 23.60 15.27 9.26
CA SER A 469 22.35 16.04 9.43
C SER A 469 22.55 17.31 10.25
N ILE A 470 23.39 17.27 11.28
CA ILE A 470 23.69 18.43 12.12
C ILE A 470 24.57 19.45 11.36
N SER A 471 25.61 18.99 10.65
CA SER A 471 26.47 19.86 9.86
C SER A 471 25.68 20.61 8.78
N GLU A 472 24.83 19.89 8.03
CA GLU A 472 23.95 20.47 7.02
C GLU A 472 22.95 21.45 7.62
N THR A 473 22.31 21.10 8.75
CA THR A 473 21.36 21.99 9.44
C THR A 473 22.04 23.27 9.92
N LEU A 474 23.22 23.17 10.52
CA LEU A 474 23.96 24.34 11.02
C LEU A 474 24.47 25.21 9.86
N PHE A 475 24.97 24.59 8.81
CA PHE A 475 25.35 25.30 7.59
C PHE A 475 24.17 26.04 6.99
N THR A 476 23.02 25.35 6.78
CA THR A 476 21.81 25.94 6.21
C THR A 476 21.27 27.10 7.02
N LYS A 477 21.18 26.98 8.35
CA LYS A 477 20.76 28.09 9.23
C LYS A 477 21.72 29.28 9.18
N PHE A 478 23.02 29.01 9.16
CA PHE A 478 24.01 30.07 9.02
C PHE A 478 23.90 30.77 7.69
N PHE A 479 23.80 30.00 6.59
CA PHE A 479 23.63 30.50 5.22
C PHE A 479 22.37 31.36 5.10
N GLN A 480 21.21 30.89 5.56
CA GLN A 480 19.96 31.65 5.50
C GLN A 480 20.07 33.03 6.19
N GLY A 481 20.85 33.11 7.27
CA GLY A 481 21.16 34.38 7.92
C GLY A 481 22.12 35.30 7.12
N ALA A 482 22.99 34.73 6.31
CA ALA A 482 23.94 35.43 5.46
C ALA A 482 23.37 35.76 4.05
N ALA A 483 22.61 34.84 3.47
CA ALA A 483 22.07 34.88 2.11
C ALA A 483 21.01 35.93 1.85
N ARG A 484 20.29 36.38 2.90
CA ARG A 484 19.32 37.50 2.79
C ARG A 484 19.92 38.77 2.16
N ARG A 485 21.23 38.92 2.23
CA ARG A 485 21.96 40.05 1.64
C ARG A 485 22.47 39.79 0.23
N ALA A 486 22.61 38.54 -0.13
CA ALA A 486 23.15 38.10 -1.43
C ALA A 486 22.07 37.69 -2.45
N GLY A 487 20.79 37.67 -2.05
CA GLY A 487 19.70 37.24 -2.95
C GLY A 487 19.67 35.75 -3.27
N MET A 488 20.52 34.94 -2.61
CA MET A 488 20.60 33.48 -2.80
C MET A 488 19.62 32.79 -1.87
N THR A 489 18.89 31.78 -2.37
CA THR A 489 17.85 31.06 -1.61
C THR A 489 18.15 29.59 -1.44
N ASP A 490 18.92 28.96 -2.34
CA ASP A 490 19.16 27.52 -2.35
C ASP A 490 20.51 27.16 -1.73
N THR A 491 20.46 26.34 -0.67
CA THR A 491 21.65 25.82 0.01
C THR A 491 22.16 24.52 -0.62
N SER A 492 21.36 23.85 -1.43
CA SER A 492 21.70 22.54 -2.00
C SER A 492 22.88 22.63 -2.96
N VAL A 493 23.05 23.75 -3.66
CA VAL A 493 24.14 23.98 -4.62
C VAL A 493 25.52 23.73 -3.99
N PHE A 494 25.71 23.98 -2.70
CA PHE A 494 26.97 23.79 -1.98
C PHE A 494 27.29 22.32 -1.65
N LEU A 495 26.30 21.45 -1.74
CA LEU A 495 26.39 20.03 -1.30
C LEU A 495 26.22 19.02 -2.44
N LEU A 496 26.12 19.49 -3.71
CA LEU A 496 25.98 18.65 -4.90
C LEU A 496 27.33 18.45 -5.62
N GLY A 497 27.39 17.38 -6.43
CA GLY A 497 28.51 17.08 -7.34
C GLY A 497 29.72 16.45 -6.63
N PHE A 498 29.55 15.83 -5.47
CA PHE A 498 30.59 15.01 -4.83
C PHE A 498 30.60 13.59 -5.42
N ASP A 499 31.76 12.96 -5.35
CA ASP A 499 31.97 11.62 -5.89
C ASP A 499 31.50 10.56 -4.86
N THR A 500 30.22 10.19 -4.95
CA THR A 500 29.63 9.14 -4.13
C THR A 500 29.72 7.78 -4.80
N ILE A 501 29.59 6.68 -4.05
CA ILE A 501 29.57 5.32 -4.62
C ILE A 501 28.42 5.17 -5.64
N ALA A 502 27.27 5.76 -5.39
CA ALA A 502 26.13 5.76 -6.31
C ALA A 502 26.50 6.46 -7.63
N LEU A 503 27.15 7.63 -7.58
CA LEU A 503 27.61 8.34 -8.78
C LEU A 503 28.71 7.57 -9.51
N GLN A 504 29.61 6.91 -8.80
CA GLN A 504 30.64 6.05 -9.41
C GLN A 504 30.01 4.86 -10.14
N ALA A 505 28.97 4.24 -9.57
CA ALA A 505 28.20 3.19 -10.22
C ALA A 505 27.57 3.71 -11.52
N GLU A 506 26.93 4.88 -11.50
CA GLU A 506 26.32 5.49 -12.70
C GLU A 506 27.38 5.82 -13.77
N LYS A 507 28.54 6.36 -13.40
CA LYS A 507 29.66 6.61 -14.31
C LYS A 507 30.17 5.33 -14.95
N ASN A 508 30.19 4.23 -14.20
CA ASN A 508 30.60 2.93 -14.74
C ASN A 508 29.59 2.42 -15.76
N LEU A 509 28.27 2.53 -15.49
CA LEU A 509 27.23 2.18 -16.45
C LEU A 509 27.29 3.05 -17.70
N TRP A 510 27.58 4.34 -17.56
CA TRP A 510 27.81 5.22 -18.70
C TRP A 510 28.99 4.75 -19.53
N SER A 511 30.13 4.45 -18.92
CA SER A 511 31.32 3.95 -19.59
C SER A 511 31.08 2.62 -20.31
N LEU A 512 30.27 1.73 -19.70
CA LEU A 512 29.79 0.50 -20.33
C LEU A 512 28.94 0.80 -21.57
N SER A 513 28.05 1.77 -21.50
CA SER A 513 27.20 2.17 -22.62
C SER A 513 28.02 2.73 -23.79
N GLU A 514 29.08 3.52 -23.52
CA GLU A 514 29.99 4.03 -24.56
C GLU A 514 30.79 2.88 -25.21
N TRP A 515 31.18 1.86 -24.44
CA TRP A 515 31.80 0.65 -24.99
C TRP A 515 30.82 -0.14 -25.86
N VAL A 516 29.56 -0.26 -25.45
CA VAL A 516 28.49 -0.91 -26.24
C VAL A 516 28.29 -0.19 -27.57
N LYS A 517 28.27 1.15 -27.60
CA LYS A 517 28.12 1.95 -28.85
C LYS A 517 29.23 1.68 -29.86
N GLN A 518 30.42 1.28 -29.40
CA GLN A 518 31.53 0.93 -30.27
C GLN A 518 31.40 -0.49 -30.88
N ASN A 519 30.49 -1.31 -30.39
CA ASN A 519 30.24 -2.68 -30.84
C ASN A 519 28.88 -2.78 -31.54
N ASN A 520 28.85 -2.58 -32.85
CA ASN A 520 27.61 -2.44 -33.65
C ASN A 520 26.60 -3.59 -33.42
N THR A 521 27.02 -4.84 -33.37
CA THR A 521 26.11 -5.99 -33.18
C THR A 521 25.47 -6.00 -31.81
N LEU A 522 26.26 -5.77 -30.78
CA LEU A 522 25.75 -5.70 -29.39
C LEU A 522 24.86 -4.45 -29.19
N ASN A 523 25.23 -3.33 -29.80
CA ASN A 523 24.45 -2.10 -29.77
C ASN A 523 23.05 -2.30 -30.39
N LEU A 524 22.96 -2.87 -31.59
CA LEU A 524 21.70 -3.18 -32.25
C LEU A 524 20.88 -4.20 -31.44
N TYR A 525 21.52 -5.22 -30.90
CA TYR A 525 20.86 -6.22 -30.05
C TYR A 525 20.20 -5.58 -28.82
N LEU A 526 20.92 -4.72 -28.08
CA LEU A 526 20.38 -4.05 -26.90
C LEU A 526 19.23 -3.09 -27.24
N GLN A 527 19.32 -2.36 -28.37
CA GLN A 527 18.23 -1.46 -28.79
C GLN A 527 16.98 -2.20 -29.23
N SER A 528 17.13 -3.32 -29.96
CA SER A 528 16.02 -4.06 -30.57
C SER A 528 15.26 -4.97 -29.59
N ASN A 529 15.84 -5.32 -28.45
CA ASN A 529 15.24 -6.25 -27.52
C ASN A 529 14.74 -5.59 -26.23
N PRO A 530 13.62 -6.07 -25.65
CA PRO A 530 13.20 -5.67 -24.31
C PRO A 530 14.25 -6.05 -23.26
N THR A 531 14.44 -5.24 -22.24
CA THR A 531 15.42 -5.47 -21.17
C THR A 531 15.20 -6.78 -20.41
N ALA A 532 13.96 -7.23 -20.26
CA ALA A 532 13.66 -8.54 -19.69
C ALA A 532 14.28 -9.69 -20.51
N LYS A 533 14.20 -9.63 -21.85
CA LYS A 533 14.82 -10.62 -22.75
C LYS A 533 16.35 -10.54 -22.69
N ILE A 534 16.90 -9.33 -22.62
CA ILE A 534 18.35 -9.12 -22.46
C ILE A 534 18.84 -9.78 -21.16
N ALA A 535 18.11 -9.59 -20.05
CA ALA A 535 18.42 -10.20 -18.76
C ALA A 535 18.33 -11.74 -18.80
N GLU A 536 17.32 -12.29 -19.45
CA GLU A 536 17.17 -13.75 -19.65
C GLU A 536 18.35 -14.32 -20.45
N ASN A 537 18.68 -13.72 -21.60
CA ASN A 537 19.81 -14.16 -22.42
C ASN A 537 21.16 -13.99 -21.71
N PHE A 538 21.29 -12.95 -20.85
CA PHE A 538 22.50 -12.76 -20.04
C PHE A 538 22.73 -13.93 -19.07
N MET A 539 21.66 -14.51 -18.52
CA MET A 539 21.75 -15.68 -17.65
C MET A 539 22.03 -16.98 -18.42
N SER A 540 21.73 -17.02 -19.73
CA SER A 540 22.04 -18.15 -20.60
C SER A 540 23.55 -18.28 -20.84
N SER A 541 24.05 -19.52 -21.05
CA SER A 541 25.41 -19.76 -21.48
C SER A 541 25.64 -19.50 -22.97
N VAL A 542 24.56 -19.45 -23.77
CA VAL A 542 24.60 -19.28 -25.21
C VAL A 542 24.43 -17.81 -25.58
N PRO A 543 25.29 -17.21 -26.42
CA PRO A 543 25.08 -15.84 -26.91
C PRO A 543 23.85 -15.75 -27.81
N PRO A 544 23.24 -14.55 -27.95
CA PRO A 544 22.27 -14.30 -29.02
C PRO A 544 22.89 -14.47 -30.39
N ASP A 545 22.13 -14.97 -31.38
CA ASP A 545 22.62 -15.28 -32.74
C ASP A 545 23.25 -14.05 -33.45
N GLU A 546 22.78 -12.83 -33.08
CA GLU A 546 23.24 -11.59 -33.68
C GLU A 546 24.58 -11.07 -33.09
N VAL A 547 25.05 -11.65 -31.97
CA VAL A 547 26.24 -11.16 -31.23
C VAL A 547 27.33 -12.23 -31.23
N SER A 548 28.54 -11.86 -31.64
CA SER A 548 29.66 -12.81 -31.60
C SER A 548 29.97 -13.29 -30.17
N LEU A 549 30.43 -14.52 -30.06
CA LEU A 549 30.77 -15.15 -28.76
C LEU A 549 31.81 -14.32 -28.00
N GLU A 550 32.82 -13.76 -28.69
CA GLU A 550 33.88 -12.95 -28.06
C GLU A 550 33.30 -11.68 -27.43
N VAL A 551 32.48 -10.93 -28.18
CA VAL A 551 31.82 -9.70 -27.68
C VAL A 551 30.86 -10.02 -26.54
N TRP A 552 30.15 -11.15 -26.62
CA TRP A 552 29.22 -11.57 -25.57
C TRP A 552 29.92 -11.93 -24.26
N ILE A 553 31.07 -12.65 -24.35
CA ILE A 553 31.90 -12.99 -23.17
C ILE A 553 32.44 -11.72 -22.54
N GLU A 554 32.97 -10.79 -23.34
CA GLU A 554 33.48 -9.50 -22.83
C GLU A 554 32.38 -8.66 -22.18
N TRP A 555 31.18 -8.61 -22.80
CA TRP A 555 29.98 -8.00 -22.19
C TRP A 555 29.67 -8.58 -20.82
N LYS A 556 29.60 -9.92 -20.73
CA LYS A 556 29.35 -10.61 -19.45
C LYS A 556 30.42 -10.30 -18.41
N ASN A 557 31.70 -10.29 -18.80
CA ASN A 557 32.80 -9.98 -17.88
C ASN A 557 32.70 -8.55 -17.33
N ARG A 558 32.39 -7.58 -18.17
CA ARG A 558 32.24 -6.17 -17.75
C ARG A 558 31.03 -5.98 -16.82
N ILE A 559 29.91 -6.59 -17.13
CA ILE A 559 28.73 -6.56 -16.28
C ILE A 559 28.99 -7.26 -14.93
N ASN A 560 29.63 -8.42 -14.93
CA ASN A 560 29.98 -9.11 -13.71
C ASN A 560 30.97 -8.30 -12.84
N GLN A 561 31.94 -7.60 -13.48
CA GLN A 561 32.83 -6.69 -12.78
C GLN A 561 32.06 -5.50 -12.16
N TYR A 562 31.10 -4.92 -12.88
CA TYR A 562 30.22 -3.89 -12.35
C TYR A 562 29.46 -4.39 -11.12
N PHE A 563 28.85 -5.56 -11.18
CA PHE A 563 28.11 -6.12 -10.02
C PHE A 563 29.03 -6.50 -8.86
N LYS A 564 30.24 -6.93 -9.13
CA LYS A 564 31.23 -7.20 -8.07
C LYS A 564 31.60 -5.93 -7.32
N GLU A 565 31.70 -4.78 -7.99
CA GLU A 565 32.08 -3.50 -7.40
C GLU A 565 30.87 -2.75 -6.83
N PHE A 566 29.75 -2.67 -7.57
CA PHE A 566 28.62 -1.83 -7.24
C PHE A 566 27.33 -2.61 -6.93
N GLY A 567 27.24 -3.89 -7.17
CA GLY A 567 26.06 -4.71 -6.90
C GLY A 567 25.89 -5.14 -5.44
N ARG A 568 26.80 -4.74 -4.55
CA ARG A 568 26.79 -5.07 -3.12
C ARG A 568 25.88 -4.13 -2.34
N THR A 569 24.61 -4.08 -2.71
CA THR A 569 23.58 -3.28 -2.03
C THR A 569 22.27 -4.07 -1.97
N ALA A 570 21.27 -3.56 -1.28
CA ALA A 570 19.98 -4.22 -1.12
C ALA A 570 18.85 -3.26 -1.44
N TYR A 571 17.76 -3.78 -2.03
CA TYR A 571 16.52 -3.01 -2.23
C TYR A 571 15.77 -2.82 -0.91
N GLU A 572 15.71 -3.87 -0.09
CA GLU A 572 15.17 -3.88 1.27
C GLU A 572 16.06 -4.76 2.14
N PHE A 573 15.99 -4.60 3.46
CA PHE A 573 16.84 -5.38 4.37
C PHE A 573 16.26 -6.70 4.82
N ASP A 574 15.02 -7.00 4.46
CA ASP A 574 14.49 -8.35 4.64
C ASP A 574 15.12 -9.31 3.63
N PHE A 575 15.52 -10.48 4.09
CA PHE A 575 16.16 -11.53 3.28
C PHE A 575 15.33 -11.99 2.08
N ALA A 576 13.99 -11.85 2.14
CA ALA A 576 13.08 -12.28 1.10
C ALA A 576 13.17 -11.45 -0.19
N TYR A 577 13.75 -10.25 -0.12
CA TYR A 577 13.86 -9.37 -1.29
C TYR A 577 15.17 -9.61 -2.05
N SER A 578 15.05 -9.67 -3.38
CA SER A 578 16.19 -9.84 -4.29
C SER A 578 17.17 -8.67 -4.21
N THR A 579 18.39 -8.91 -4.63
CA THR A 579 19.45 -7.89 -4.75
C THR A 579 19.63 -7.44 -6.21
N PRO A 580 20.35 -6.33 -6.49
CA PRO A 580 20.66 -5.92 -7.85
C PRO A 580 21.38 -6.97 -8.70
N GLN A 581 22.14 -7.88 -8.07
CA GLN A 581 22.79 -8.99 -8.76
C GLN A 581 21.81 -10.08 -9.23
N GLU A 582 20.64 -10.17 -8.58
CA GLU A 582 19.58 -11.12 -8.95
C GLU A 582 18.52 -10.49 -9.85
N THR A 583 18.35 -9.15 -9.78
CA THR A 583 17.37 -8.38 -10.57
C THR A 583 18.10 -7.47 -11.55
N LEU A 584 18.48 -8.02 -12.72
CA LEU A 584 19.34 -7.34 -13.69
C LEU A 584 18.65 -6.24 -14.49
N THR A 585 17.32 -6.30 -14.62
CA THR A 585 16.52 -5.42 -15.49
C THR A 585 16.79 -3.93 -15.26
N PRO A 586 16.86 -3.39 -14.02
CA PRO A 586 17.10 -1.97 -13.80
C PRO A 586 18.47 -1.52 -14.32
N THR A 587 19.49 -2.34 -14.15
CA THR A 587 20.86 -2.07 -14.63
C THR A 587 20.89 -2.04 -16.14
N PHE A 588 20.26 -2.99 -16.82
CA PHE A 588 20.20 -3.03 -18.28
C PHE A 588 19.32 -1.91 -18.85
N GLU A 589 18.26 -1.50 -18.15
CA GLU A 589 17.45 -0.33 -18.54
C GLU A 589 18.28 0.94 -18.53
N SER A 590 19.11 1.15 -17.51
CA SER A 590 20.03 2.31 -17.46
C SER A 590 21.04 2.29 -18.61
N ILE A 591 21.66 1.12 -18.87
CA ILE A 591 22.62 1.00 -19.99
C ILE A 591 21.93 1.29 -21.31
N LYS A 592 20.74 0.73 -21.54
CA LYS A 592 19.95 0.94 -22.75
C LYS A 592 19.58 2.41 -22.93
N THR A 593 19.13 3.09 -21.87
CA THR A 593 18.82 4.52 -21.85
C THR A 593 20.04 5.36 -22.29
N PHE A 594 21.22 5.04 -21.79
CA PHE A 594 22.46 5.72 -22.16
C PHE A 594 22.93 5.38 -23.59
N VAL A 595 22.73 4.14 -24.03
CA VAL A 595 23.02 3.70 -25.42
C VAL A 595 22.13 4.45 -26.42
N GLU A 596 20.87 4.63 -26.11
CA GLU A 596 19.90 5.39 -26.91
C GLU A 596 20.12 6.93 -26.89
N GLY A 597 21.06 7.42 -26.07
CA GLY A 597 21.36 8.85 -25.93
C GLY A 597 20.28 9.65 -25.19
N LYS A 598 19.41 8.99 -24.42
CA LYS A 598 18.30 9.63 -23.70
C LYS A 598 18.70 10.19 -22.33
N GLY A 599 19.88 9.81 -21.80
CA GLY A 599 20.39 10.27 -20.50
C GLY A 599 21.51 11.30 -20.64
N GLU A 600 21.67 12.21 -19.66
CA GLU A 600 22.82 13.12 -19.57
C GLU A 600 24.05 12.37 -19.04
N SER A 601 25.24 12.69 -19.54
CA SER A 601 26.51 12.15 -19.03
C SER A 601 26.69 12.50 -17.54
N PRO A 602 26.89 11.51 -16.66
CA PRO A 602 27.12 11.77 -15.23
C PRO A 602 28.42 12.52 -14.99
N PHE A 603 29.42 12.41 -15.88
CA PHE A 603 30.67 13.18 -15.83
C PHE A 603 30.40 14.66 -16.12
N LEU A 604 29.62 14.99 -17.16
CA LEU A 604 29.28 16.37 -17.48
C LEU A 604 28.39 16.98 -16.38
N ARG A 605 27.43 16.24 -15.89
CA ARG A 605 26.54 16.67 -14.80
C ARG A 605 27.33 16.99 -13.54
N GLN A 606 28.25 16.13 -13.13
CA GLN A 606 29.13 16.37 -11.97
C GLN A 606 29.99 17.64 -12.19
N SER A 607 30.62 17.79 -13.36
CA SER A 607 31.43 18.97 -13.69
C SER A 607 30.60 20.27 -13.62
N LYS A 608 29.36 20.26 -14.11
CA LYS A 608 28.44 21.41 -14.00
C LYS A 608 28.17 21.76 -12.52
N PHE A 609 27.86 20.78 -11.69
CA PHE A 609 27.60 21.00 -10.26
C PHE A 609 28.85 21.52 -9.54
N GLU A 610 30.03 20.98 -9.84
CA GLU A 610 31.27 21.46 -9.26
C GLU A 610 31.55 22.92 -9.63
N LYS A 611 31.31 23.29 -10.88
CA LYS A 611 31.45 24.68 -11.35
C LYS A 611 30.46 25.61 -10.65
N HIS A 612 29.18 25.23 -10.58
CA HIS A 612 28.14 26.02 -9.91
C HIS A 612 28.44 26.17 -8.41
N ARG A 613 28.91 25.10 -7.77
CA ARG A 613 29.31 25.12 -6.34
C ARG A 613 30.43 26.15 -6.10
N LYS A 614 31.53 26.12 -6.91
CA LYS A 614 32.62 27.04 -6.77
C LYS A 614 32.19 28.50 -6.99
N GLN A 615 31.35 28.74 -7.99
CA GLN A 615 30.76 30.07 -8.24
C GLN A 615 29.92 30.55 -7.07
N ALA A 616 29.06 29.70 -6.53
CA ALA A 616 28.23 30.05 -5.36
C ALA A 616 29.08 30.33 -4.11
N GLU A 617 30.16 29.57 -3.90
CA GLU A 617 31.11 29.83 -2.80
C GLU A 617 31.82 31.17 -2.94
N GLU A 618 32.30 31.52 -4.13
CA GLU A 618 32.93 32.80 -4.43
C GLU A 618 31.94 33.96 -4.24
N GLU A 619 30.73 33.83 -4.75
CA GLU A 619 29.69 34.85 -4.66
C GLU A 619 29.29 35.13 -3.20
N ILE A 620 28.97 34.10 -2.41
CA ILE A 620 28.60 34.32 -1.01
C ILE A 620 29.74 34.92 -0.18
N LEU A 621 31.00 34.53 -0.47
CA LEU A 621 32.14 35.07 0.23
C LEU A 621 32.37 36.58 -0.02
N GLN A 622 31.90 37.15 -1.13
CA GLN A 622 31.93 38.60 -1.36
C GLN A 622 30.92 39.33 -0.50
N HIS A 623 29.83 38.71 -0.07
CA HIS A 623 28.72 39.34 0.63
C HIS A 623 28.76 39.16 2.15
N ILE A 624 29.70 38.38 2.72
CA ILE A 624 29.83 38.13 4.15
C ILE A 624 31.11 38.79 4.71
N GLY A 625 31.04 39.37 5.90
CA GLY A 625 32.18 40.03 6.58
C GLY A 625 33.27 39.03 7.02
N SER A 626 34.49 39.50 7.16
CA SER A 626 35.71 38.70 7.40
C SER A 626 35.63 37.74 8.59
N SER A 627 35.01 38.13 9.71
CA SER A 627 34.82 37.29 10.88
C SER A 627 33.84 36.13 10.62
N ARG A 628 32.83 36.35 9.79
CA ARG A 628 31.85 35.34 9.39
C ARG A 628 32.36 34.41 8.31
N LYS A 629 33.30 34.84 7.45
CA LYS A 629 33.94 34.02 6.42
C LYS A 629 34.57 32.76 7.04
N LYS A 630 35.33 32.90 8.13
CA LYS A 630 35.96 31.76 8.81
C LYS A 630 34.95 30.75 9.29
N LEU A 631 33.86 31.21 9.88
CA LEU A 631 32.81 30.31 10.38
C LEU A 631 32.05 29.66 9.22
N PHE A 632 31.72 30.42 8.17
CA PHE A 632 31.08 29.91 6.96
C PHE A 632 31.90 28.78 6.35
N LEU A 633 33.19 29.01 6.06
CA LEU A 633 34.06 28.01 5.46
C LEU A 633 34.21 26.76 6.35
N LYS A 634 34.26 26.95 7.69
CA LYS A 634 34.31 25.80 8.61
C LYS A 634 33.04 24.95 8.59
N LEU A 635 31.87 25.59 8.58
CA LEU A 635 30.57 24.88 8.52
C LEU A 635 30.37 24.23 7.14
N LEU A 636 30.73 24.96 6.08
CA LEU A 636 30.67 24.46 4.71
C LEU A 636 31.57 23.23 4.53
N HIS A 637 32.84 23.33 4.90
CA HIS A 637 33.77 22.19 4.80
C HIS A 637 33.30 20.97 5.56
N TRP A 638 32.77 21.16 6.78
CA TRP A 638 32.22 20.06 7.56
C TRP A 638 30.97 19.42 6.89
N ALA A 639 30.08 20.24 6.34
CA ALA A 639 28.91 19.73 5.61
C ALA A 639 29.33 19.00 4.31
N GLN A 640 30.29 19.53 3.55
CA GLN A 640 30.81 18.94 2.33
C GLN A 640 31.59 17.65 2.56
N GLU A 641 32.25 17.50 3.70
CA GLU A 641 32.94 16.25 4.10
C GLU A 641 31.94 15.16 4.53
N THR A 642 30.87 15.55 5.22
CA THR A 642 29.93 14.57 5.81
C THR A 642 28.77 14.20 4.88
N ALA A 643 28.43 15.01 3.88
CA ALA A 643 27.34 14.71 2.93
C ALA A 643 27.64 13.44 2.08
N PRO A 644 28.79 13.31 1.38
CA PRO A 644 29.10 12.09 0.65
C PRO A 644 29.32 10.89 1.56
N MET A 645 29.90 11.08 2.78
CA MET A 645 30.01 10.02 3.77
C MET A 645 28.65 9.41 4.10
N ARG A 646 27.63 10.23 4.27
CA ARG A 646 26.28 9.76 4.59
C ARG A 646 25.73 8.85 3.48
N GLU A 647 25.82 9.27 2.22
CA GLU A 647 25.33 8.48 1.08
C GLU A 647 26.10 7.17 0.93
N ASN A 648 27.41 7.23 1.06
CA ASN A 648 28.27 6.04 1.01
C ASN A 648 28.00 5.10 2.18
N ALA A 649 27.75 5.63 3.39
CA ALA A 649 27.43 4.80 4.56
C ALA A 649 26.11 4.05 4.39
N ILE A 650 25.08 4.70 3.84
CA ILE A 650 23.80 4.06 3.54
C ILE A 650 23.96 3.02 2.44
N TYR A 651 24.70 3.33 1.37
CA TYR A 651 24.96 2.39 0.27
C TYR A 651 25.61 1.09 0.80
N CYS A 652 26.59 1.22 1.68
CA CYS A 652 27.34 0.08 2.24
C CYS A 652 26.52 -0.77 3.24
N MET A 653 25.34 -0.35 3.69
CA MET A 653 24.50 -1.15 4.60
C MET A 653 24.13 -2.52 4.00
N GLY A 654 23.93 -2.58 2.69
CA GLY A 654 23.55 -3.79 1.96
C GLY A 654 24.71 -4.71 1.57
N MET A 655 25.98 -4.38 1.84
CA MET A 655 27.13 -5.08 1.28
C MET A 655 27.14 -6.61 1.50
N GLY A 656 26.61 -7.08 2.61
CA GLY A 656 26.54 -8.50 2.94
C GLY A 656 25.34 -9.25 2.35
N HIS A 657 24.29 -8.54 1.85
CA HIS A 657 23.05 -9.17 1.44
C HIS A 657 23.21 -10.16 0.27
N PRO A 658 23.97 -9.88 -0.79
CA PRO A 658 24.15 -10.84 -1.87
C PRO A 658 24.76 -12.18 -1.38
N LEU A 659 25.75 -12.11 -0.51
CA LEU A 659 26.37 -13.32 0.07
C LEU A 659 25.42 -14.07 1.00
N ILE A 660 24.68 -13.37 1.83
CA ILE A 660 23.65 -13.97 2.72
C ILE A 660 22.59 -14.70 1.89
N ARG A 661 22.09 -14.09 0.82
CA ARG A 661 21.11 -14.73 -0.06
C ARG A 661 21.69 -15.93 -0.79
N GLN A 662 22.93 -15.84 -1.26
CA GLN A 662 23.63 -16.97 -1.87
C GLN A 662 23.72 -18.17 -0.91
N MET A 663 24.06 -17.91 0.36
CA MET A 663 24.10 -18.93 1.42
C MET A 663 22.69 -19.52 1.70
N PHE A 664 21.66 -18.68 1.78
CA PHE A 664 20.28 -19.15 1.93
C PHE A 664 19.83 -19.99 0.73
N HIS A 665 20.17 -19.59 -0.49
CA HIS A 665 19.84 -20.34 -1.70
C HIS A 665 20.54 -21.71 -1.73
N GLU A 666 21.78 -21.82 -1.25
CA GLU A 666 22.47 -23.12 -1.13
C GLU A 666 21.73 -24.06 -0.14
N ILE A 667 21.32 -23.56 1.03
CA ILE A 667 20.51 -24.34 1.96
C ILE A 667 19.15 -24.70 1.31
N SER A 668 18.48 -23.74 0.69
CA SER A 668 17.18 -23.93 0.06
C SER A 668 17.22 -24.98 -1.06
N ALA A 669 18.29 -25.00 -1.88
CA ALA A 669 18.47 -26.02 -2.90
C ALA A 669 18.56 -27.43 -2.29
N ARG A 670 19.17 -27.57 -1.11
CA ARG A 670 19.20 -28.84 -0.36
C ARG A 670 17.83 -29.21 0.19
N LEU A 671 17.07 -28.24 0.71
CA LEU A 671 15.71 -28.43 1.22
C LEU A 671 14.74 -28.86 0.11
N ILE A 672 14.87 -28.30 -1.10
CA ILE A 672 14.06 -28.68 -2.27
C ILE A 672 14.37 -30.12 -2.67
N ARG A 673 15.65 -30.49 -2.77
CA ARG A 673 16.05 -31.87 -3.10
C ARG A 673 15.55 -32.89 -2.07
N GLY A 674 15.46 -32.49 -0.80
CA GLY A 674 14.92 -33.32 0.29
C GLY A 674 13.38 -33.26 0.40
N GLY A 675 12.67 -32.52 -0.45
CA GLY A 675 11.20 -32.43 -0.50
C GLY A 675 10.53 -31.59 0.57
N ALA A 676 11.28 -30.79 1.35
CA ALA A 676 10.74 -29.94 2.40
C ALA A 676 10.04 -28.67 1.88
N THR A 677 10.54 -28.11 0.76
CA THR A 677 10.07 -26.90 0.11
C THR A 677 9.95 -27.11 -1.40
N SER A 678 9.33 -26.17 -2.14
CA SER A 678 9.13 -26.27 -3.59
C SER A 678 9.93 -25.23 -4.39
N HIS A 679 10.19 -24.06 -3.81
CA HIS A 679 10.85 -22.93 -4.47
C HIS A 679 12.04 -22.44 -3.67
N ILE A 680 13.01 -21.81 -4.38
CA ILE A 680 14.25 -21.32 -3.77
C ILE A 680 13.99 -20.29 -2.67
N ASP A 681 12.99 -19.41 -2.85
CA ASP A 681 12.62 -18.37 -1.88
C ASP A 681 11.68 -18.86 -0.76
N ASP A 682 11.28 -20.14 -0.77
CA ASP A 682 10.44 -20.71 0.30
C ASP A 682 11.14 -20.72 1.65
N ILE A 683 12.48 -20.71 1.69
CA ILE A 683 13.29 -20.66 2.90
C ILE A 683 12.96 -19.41 3.76
N TYR A 684 12.66 -18.27 3.14
CA TYR A 684 12.33 -17.02 3.85
C TYR A 684 10.98 -17.07 4.57
N TRP A 685 10.12 -18.03 4.21
CA TRP A 685 8.81 -18.26 4.83
C TRP A 685 8.83 -19.28 5.97
N LEU A 686 10.01 -19.83 6.28
CA LEU A 686 10.25 -20.62 7.48
C LEU A 686 10.54 -19.70 8.67
N THR A 687 10.24 -20.17 9.87
CA THR A 687 10.75 -19.54 11.10
C THR A 687 12.18 -20.03 11.38
N LYS A 688 12.94 -19.29 12.20
CA LYS A 688 14.26 -19.71 12.67
C LYS A 688 14.26 -21.15 13.20
N LEU A 689 13.30 -21.48 14.09
CA LEU A 689 13.21 -22.80 14.71
C LEU A 689 12.93 -23.93 13.71
N GLU A 690 12.12 -23.65 12.69
CA GLU A 690 11.85 -24.64 11.63
C GLU A 690 13.07 -24.84 10.75
N LEU A 691 13.77 -23.78 10.39
CA LEU A 691 14.99 -23.84 9.60
C LEU A 691 16.09 -24.59 10.35
N GLU A 692 16.30 -24.29 11.63
CA GLU A 692 17.28 -25.01 12.48
C GLU A 692 16.99 -26.52 12.55
N LYS A 693 15.71 -26.91 12.71
CA LYS A 693 15.31 -28.33 12.68
C LYS A 693 15.60 -28.99 11.33
N LEU A 694 15.30 -28.30 10.23
CA LEU A 694 15.56 -28.81 8.89
C LEU A 694 17.07 -28.92 8.61
N ILE A 695 17.89 -27.99 9.12
CA ILE A 695 19.36 -28.04 9.03
C ILE A 695 19.91 -29.26 9.75
N ILE A 696 19.42 -29.58 10.95
CA ILE A 696 19.81 -30.78 11.70
C ILE A 696 19.43 -32.03 10.89
N GLN A 697 18.19 -32.08 10.35
CA GLN A 697 17.76 -33.20 9.53
C GLN A 697 18.62 -33.39 8.27
N LEU A 698 19.02 -32.28 7.61
CA LEU A 698 19.92 -32.32 6.45
C LEU A 698 21.30 -32.90 6.82
N ASP A 699 21.92 -32.38 7.88
CA ASP A 699 23.28 -32.74 8.25
C ASP A 699 23.38 -34.16 8.85
N GLU A 700 22.29 -34.65 9.47
CA GLU A 700 22.16 -36.02 9.99
C GLU A 700 21.58 -37.02 8.97
N ASN A 701 21.28 -36.59 7.72
CA ASN A 701 20.63 -37.40 6.68
C ASN A 701 19.29 -38.03 7.11
N ILE A 702 18.51 -37.30 7.94
CA ILE A 702 17.16 -37.70 8.38
C ILE A 702 16.14 -37.18 7.34
N PRO A 703 15.04 -37.91 7.07
CA PRO A 703 13.97 -37.43 6.19
C PRO A 703 13.45 -36.06 6.60
N LEU A 704 13.36 -35.14 5.63
CA LEU A 704 12.94 -33.77 5.90
C LEU A 704 11.44 -33.66 6.16
N SER A 705 11.07 -32.80 7.09
CA SER A 705 9.66 -32.47 7.34
C SER A 705 9.12 -31.54 6.25
N ASP A 706 8.00 -31.92 5.61
CA ASP A 706 7.33 -31.07 4.61
C ASP A 706 6.78 -29.77 5.24
N ARG A 707 7.08 -28.63 4.63
CA ARG A 707 6.70 -27.28 5.11
C ARG A 707 5.82 -26.51 4.12
N ARG A 708 5.50 -27.08 2.96
CA ARG A 708 4.78 -26.39 1.88
C ARG A 708 3.46 -25.78 2.32
N ASN A 709 2.64 -26.51 3.07
CA ASN A 709 1.35 -26.00 3.56
C ASN A 709 1.51 -24.85 4.55
N SER A 710 2.46 -24.92 5.48
CA SER A 710 2.72 -23.84 6.44
C SER A 710 3.25 -22.58 5.75
N ILE A 711 4.06 -22.74 4.70
CA ILE A 711 4.57 -21.64 3.88
C ILE A 711 3.42 -20.94 3.14
N LEU A 712 2.51 -21.68 2.50
CA LEU A 712 1.35 -21.14 1.79
C LEU A 712 0.44 -20.35 2.76
N ALA A 713 0.17 -20.91 3.94
CA ALA A 713 -0.64 -20.22 4.96
C ALA A 713 -0.03 -18.88 5.39
N ARG A 714 1.31 -18.83 5.61
CA ARG A 714 2.01 -17.60 5.99
C ARG A 714 2.05 -16.56 4.86
N LYS A 715 2.24 -17.01 3.61
CA LYS A 715 2.14 -16.12 2.45
C LYS A 715 0.76 -15.46 2.38
N ALA A 716 -0.30 -16.23 2.59
CA ALA A 716 -1.67 -15.73 2.62
C ALA A 716 -1.92 -14.78 3.81
N GLU A 717 -1.39 -15.10 4.99
CA GLU A 717 -1.51 -14.25 6.18
C GLU A 717 -0.81 -12.91 6.00
N LEU A 718 0.46 -12.91 5.55
CA LEU A 718 1.22 -11.68 5.38
C LEU A 718 0.60 -10.76 4.32
N LYS A 719 0.00 -11.35 3.27
CA LYS A 719 -0.73 -10.61 2.24
C LYS A 719 -1.87 -9.77 2.80
N LYS A 720 -2.49 -10.15 3.92
CA LYS A 720 -3.55 -9.37 4.59
C LYS A 720 -3.04 -8.02 5.11
N TYR A 721 -1.77 -7.93 5.48
CA TYR A 721 -1.17 -6.68 5.98
C TYR A 721 -0.58 -5.82 4.85
N GLN A 722 -0.29 -6.41 3.69
CA GLN A 722 0.13 -5.65 2.51
C GLN A 722 -1.01 -4.73 2.07
N GLY A 723 -0.71 -3.47 1.82
CA GLY A 723 -1.73 -2.47 1.45
C GLY A 723 -2.26 -1.63 2.61
N TYR A 724 -1.91 -1.92 3.86
CA TYR A 724 -2.17 -1.00 4.98
C TYR A 724 -0.96 -0.10 5.23
N VAL A 725 -1.21 1.19 5.53
CA VAL A 725 -0.16 2.10 5.98
C VAL A 725 0.02 1.93 7.49
N PRO A 726 1.19 1.46 7.93
CA PRO A 726 1.46 1.39 9.35
C PRO A 726 1.60 2.80 9.92
N PRO A 727 1.04 3.09 11.12
CA PRO A 727 1.24 4.35 11.80
C PRO A 727 2.74 4.67 11.97
N ALA A 728 3.12 5.92 11.71
CA ALA A 728 4.52 6.35 11.87
C ALA A 728 5.00 6.27 13.34
N GLN A 729 4.07 6.42 14.29
CA GLN A 729 4.32 6.30 15.72
C GLN A 729 3.12 5.68 16.44
N LEU A 730 3.39 4.83 17.42
CA LEU A 730 2.40 4.27 18.35
C LEU A 730 2.85 4.53 19.81
N PRO A 731 1.95 4.92 20.74
CA PRO A 731 0.58 5.35 20.45
C PRO A 731 0.56 6.56 19.53
N GLU A 732 -0.44 6.62 18.67
CA GLU A 732 -0.60 7.76 17.77
C GLU A 732 -0.74 9.05 18.57
N LYS A 733 0.11 10.03 18.29
CA LYS A 733 -0.09 11.37 18.84
C LYS A 733 -1.32 11.98 18.18
N LYS A 734 -2.17 12.64 18.97
CA LYS A 734 -3.18 13.57 18.46
C LYS A 734 -2.45 14.80 17.87
N VAL A 735 -1.84 14.65 16.72
CA VAL A 735 -1.38 15.78 15.91
C VAL A 735 -2.64 16.34 15.26
N LYS A 736 -2.85 17.65 15.31
CA LYS A 736 -3.80 18.30 14.38
C LYS A 736 -3.34 17.87 12.99
N SER A 737 -4.05 16.94 12.38
CA SER A 737 -3.70 16.38 11.09
C SER A 737 -3.74 17.52 10.07
N ILE A 738 -2.58 17.88 9.52
CA ILE A 738 -2.59 18.38 8.14
C ILE A 738 -3.20 17.23 7.35
N SER A 739 -4.38 17.47 6.81
CA SER A 739 -5.08 16.46 6.01
C SER A 739 -4.20 16.13 4.81
N HIS A 740 -3.50 14.99 4.85
CA HIS A 740 -2.81 14.42 3.69
C HIS A 740 -3.78 13.63 2.78
N ALA A 741 -5.08 13.71 3.06
CA ALA A 741 -6.09 13.14 2.20
C ALA A 741 -6.07 13.84 0.83
N PRO A 742 -6.26 13.10 -0.28
CA PRO A 742 -6.39 13.66 -1.61
C PRO A 742 -7.46 14.76 -1.62
N GLN A 743 -7.11 15.95 -2.06
CA GLN A 743 -8.03 17.09 -2.12
C GLN A 743 -8.54 17.24 -3.55
N LYS A 744 -9.84 17.04 -3.77
CA LYS A 744 -10.48 17.40 -5.04
C LYS A 744 -10.55 18.92 -5.15
N GLN A 745 -10.00 19.47 -6.22
CA GLN A 745 -10.13 20.88 -6.57
C GLN A 745 -11.48 21.13 -7.29
N LYS A 746 -11.85 22.41 -7.39
CA LYS A 746 -13.11 22.81 -8.06
C LYS A 746 -13.18 22.44 -9.55
N ASP A 747 -12.04 22.19 -10.18
CA ASP A 747 -11.85 21.76 -11.56
C ASP A 747 -11.87 20.23 -11.76
N GLY A 748 -12.23 19.46 -10.72
CA GLY A 748 -12.30 17.99 -10.76
C GLY A 748 -10.98 17.28 -10.48
N LYS A 749 -9.84 17.98 -10.53
CA LYS A 749 -8.50 17.37 -10.33
C LYS A 749 -8.25 17.00 -8.88
N THR A 750 -7.58 15.88 -8.66
CA THR A 750 -7.16 15.44 -7.33
C THR A 750 -5.72 15.88 -7.07
N VAL A 751 -5.47 16.58 -5.97
CA VAL A 751 -4.13 17.04 -5.56
C VAL A 751 -3.69 16.33 -4.29
N LEU A 752 -2.51 15.70 -4.36
CA LEU A 752 -1.77 15.19 -3.21
C LEU A 752 -0.75 16.24 -2.76
N ARG A 753 -0.55 16.35 -1.45
CA ARG A 753 0.46 17.24 -0.86
C ARG A 753 1.54 16.43 -0.16
N GLY A 754 2.78 16.83 -0.37
CA GLY A 754 3.97 16.27 0.25
C GLY A 754 5.01 17.37 0.52
N ILE A 755 6.24 16.94 0.61
CA ILE A 755 7.40 17.83 0.77
C ILE A 755 8.10 17.93 -0.59
N GLY A 756 8.16 19.14 -1.17
CA GLY A 756 8.97 19.40 -2.35
C GLY A 756 10.46 19.30 -1.98
N THR A 757 11.20 18.43 -2.65
CA THR A 757 12.59 18.14 -2.30
C THR A 757 13.58 18.32 -3.43
N SER A 758 13.11 18.38 -4.65
CA SER A 758 13.88 18.75 -5.84
C SER A 758 12.98 19.60 -6.73
N SER A 759 13.42 20.84 -7.04
CA SER A 759 12.61 21.85 -7.72
C SER A 759 12.34 21.50 -9.18
N GLY A 760 11.29 22.11 -9.74
CA GLY A 760 10.85 21.92 -11.12
C GLY A 760 9.44 21.37 -11.22
N VAL A 761 8.89 21.36 -12.44
CA VAL A 761 7.56 20.84 -12.75
C VAL A 761 7.65 19.89 -13.94
N VAL A 762 7.00 18.74 -13.82
CA VAL A 762 6.92 17.76 -14.91
C VAL A 762 5.52 17.15 -14.98
N THR A 763 5.02 16.97 -16.20
CA THR A 763 3.78 16.22 -16.47
C THR A 763 4.12 15.01 -17.31
N ALA A 764 3.90 13.81 -16.76
CA ALA A 764 4.18 12.55 -17.45
C ALA A 764 3.30 11.41 -16.91
N ARG A 765 3.37 10.25 -17.54
CA ARG A 765 2.67 9.04 -17.07
C ARG A 765 3.30 8.54 -15.78
N ALA A 766 2.48 8.17 -14.82
CA ALA A 766 2.93 7.55 -13.57
C ALA A 766 3.30 6.09 -13.79
N CYS A 767 4.42 5.67 -13.23
CA CYS A 767 4.79 4.28 -13.09
C CYS A 767 4.87 3.94 -11.60
N VAL A 768 3.85 3.23 -11.10
CA VAL A 768 3.74 2.85 -9.68
C VAL A 768 4.46 1.53 -9.47
N LEU A 769 5.51 1.55 -8.65
CA LEU A 769 6.35 0.39 -8.33
C LEU A 769 6.27 0.11 -6.83
N ASN A 770 5.72 -1.06 -6.48
CA ASN A 770 5.55 -1.46 -5.09
C ASN A 770 6.72 -2.32 -4.59
N SER A 771 7.48 -2.91 -5.51
CA SER A 771 8.59 -3.80 -5.19
C SER A 771 9.61 -3.86 -6.34
N PRO A 772 10.81 -4.38 -6.12
CA PRO A 772 11.79 -4.64 -7.19
C PRO A 772 11.29 -5.54 -8.30
N ALA A 773 10.33 -6.43 -8.02
CA ALA A 773 9.72 -7.29 -9.03
C ALA A 773 8.94 -6.50 -10.11
N ASP A 774 8.54 -5.27 -9.80
CA ASP A 774 7.79 -4.39 -10.69
C ASP A 774 8.70 -3.58 -11.64
N PHE A 775 10.01 -3.59 -11.44
CA PHE A 775 10.97 -2.79 -12.24
C PHE A 775 10.89 -3.07 -13.74
N LYS A 776 10.55 -4.30 -14.13
CA LYS A 776 10.29 -4.68 -15.52
C LYS A 776 9.15 -3.88 -16.18
N ASN A 777 8.29 -3.26 -15.38
CA ASN A 777 7.16 -2.46 -15.85
C ASN A 777 7.51 -0.98 -16.00
N PHE A 778 8.70 -0.56 -15.53
CA PHE A 778 9.12 0.84 -15.60
C PHE A 778 9.34 1.27 -17.06
N GLN A 779 8.76 2.41 -17.41
CA GLN A 779 8.89 2.98 -18.75
C GLN A 779 9.73 4.27 -18.67
N PRO A 780 10.84 4.38 -19.39
CA PRO A 780 11.64 5.59 -19.44
C PRO A 780 10.82 6.84 -19.76
N GLY A 781 11.10 7.95 -19.09
CA GLY A 781 10.33 9.19 -19.18
C GLY A 781 9.05 9.23 -18.32
N SER A 782 8.75 8.16 -17.57
CA SER A 782 7.65 8.16 -16.59
C SER A 782 8.03 8.83 -15.29
N VAL A 783 7.02 9.27 -14.52
CA VAL A 783 7.20 9.63 -13.11
C VAL A 783 7.25 8.34 -12.28
N LEU A 784 8.35 8.14 -11.57
CA LEU A 784 8.51 7.05 -10.62
C LEU A 784 7.67 7.32 -9.37
N VAL A 785 6.70 6.45 -9.09
CA VAL A 785 5.87 6.51 -7.87
C VAL A 785 6.15 5.27 -7.04
N ALA A 786 6.63 5.45 -5.81
CA ALA A 786 6.99 4.34 -4.92
C ALA A 786 6.66 4.65 -3.45
N VAL A 787 6.64 3.63 -2.60
CA VAL A 787 6.54 3.85 -1.15
C VAL A 787 7.76 4.60 -0.65
N THR A 788 8.95 4.16 -1.03
CA THR A 788 10.27 4.76 -0.77
C THR A 788 11.28 4.20 -1.77
N THR A 789 12.48 4.77 -1.84
CA THR A 789 13.59 4.20 -2.63
C THR A 789 14.85 4.07 -1.79
N THR A 790 15.69 3.09 -2.13
CA THR A 790 17.01 2.85 -1.54
C THR A 790 18.11 3.05 -2.60
N PRO A 791 19.39 3.06 -2.25
CA PRO A 791 20.48 3.21 -3.23
C PRO A 791 20.43 2.22 -4.40
N ALA A 792 19.87 1.05 -4.20
CA ALA A 792 19.69 0.05 -5.26
C ALA A 792 18.71 0.48 -6.36
N TRP A 793 17.86 1.48 -6.12
CA TRP A 793 16.92 2.04 -7.11
C TRP A 793 17.58 3.11 -8.02
N THR A 794 18.79 3.56 -7.68
CA THR A 794 19.49 4.64 -8.42
C THR A 794 19.48 4.46 -9.94
N PRO A 795 19.64 3.24 -10.50
CA PRO A 795 19.57 3.05 -11.95
C PRO A 795 18.28 3.55 -12.61
N LEU A 796 17.13 3.50 -11.91
CA LEU A 796 15.85 3.96 -12.47
C LEU A 796 15.75 5.49 -12.56
N PHE A 797 16.46 6.21 -11.70
CA PHE A 797 16.40 7.68 -11.64
C PHE A 797 16.93 8.33 -12.92
N ALA A 798 17.94 7.71 -13.55
CA ALA A 798 18.52 8.22 -14.78
C ALA A 798 17.53 8.28 -15.96
N SER A 799 16.48 7.47 -15.91
CA SER A 799 15.43 7.39 -16.92
C SER A 799 14.06 7.91 -16.45
N ALA A 800 13.91 8.29 -15.17
CA ALA A 800 12.70 8.89 -14.65
C ALA A 800 12.59 10.38 -15.00
N SER A 801 11.37 10.87 -15.25
CA SER A 801 11.10 12.30 -15.49
C SER A 801 10.78 13.05 -14.19
N GLY A 802 10.37 12.36 -13.12
CA GLY A 802 10.09 12.91 -11.81
C GLY A 802 9.92 11.79 -10.78
N ILE A 803 9.89 12.13 -9.49
CA ILE A 803 9.79 11.16 -8.39
C ILE A 803 8.73 11.59 -7.40
N VAL A 804 7.89 10.62 -7.00
CA VAL A 804 6.91 10.77 -5.94
C VAL A 804 7.02 9.60 -4.98
N THR A 805 7.13 9.88 -3.66
CA THR A 805 7.16 8.81 -2.66
C THR A 805 6.16 9.06 -1.53
N ASP A 806 5.65 7.96 -0.94
CA ASP A 806 4.79 8.02 0.24
C ASP A 806 5.57 8.37 1.50
N ILE A 807 6.82 7.91 1.58
CA ILE A 807 7.72 8.08 2.72
C ILE A 807 8.99 8.76 2.25
N GLY A 808 9.57 9.62 3.08
CA GLY A 808 10.83 10.29 2.81
C GLY A 808 10.81 11.74 3.28
N GLY A 809 11.95 12.39 3.23
CA GLY A 809 12.11 13.79 3.61
C GLY A 809 13.24 14.44 2.81
N PRO A 810 13.57 15.71 3.06
CA PRO A 810 14.62 16.42 2.29
C PRO A 810 15.99 15.73 2.31
N LEU A 811 16.24 14.88 3.30
CA LEU A 811 17.46 14.12 3.50
C LEU A 811 17.33 12.63 3.17
N SER A 812 16.21 12.19 2.59
CA SER A 812 16.08 10.79 2.14
C SER A 812 16.92 10.56 0.89
N HIS A 813 17.26 9.30 0.63
CA HIS A 813 17.99 8.90 -0.58
C HIS A 813 17.29 9.40 -1.85
N SER A 814 15.98 9.20 -1.94
CA SER A 814 15.16 9.66 -3.07
C SER A 814 15.34 11.15 -3.36
N SER A 815 15.38 11.98 -2.30
CA SER A 815 15.50 13.43 -2.43
C SER A 815 16.88 13.87 -2.91
N ILE A 816 17.92 13.20 -2.41
CA ILE A 816 19.29 13.52 -2.77
C ILE A 816 19.55 13.17 -4.23
N VAL A 817 19.20 11.94 -4.63
CA VAL A 817 19.40 11.49 -6.01
C VAL A 817 18.53 12.28 -6.99
N ALA A 818 17.27 12.63 -6.61
CA ALA A 818 16.43 13.49 -7.46
C ALA A 818 17.10 14.85 -7.74
N ARG A 819 17.69 15.48 -6.73
CA ARG A 819 18.45 16.73 -6.88
C ARG A 819 19.72 16.53 -7.73
N GLU A 820 20.43 15.43 -7.53
CA GLU A 820 21.60 15.08 -8.35
C GLU A 820 21.23 14.82 -9.81
N CYS A 821 20.09 14.20 -10.07
CA CYS A 821 19.57 13.98 -11.42
C CYS A 821 18.86 15.23 -12.00
N GLY A 822 18.59 16.26 -11.19
CA GLY A 822 17.91 17.48 -11.63
C GLY A 822 16.44 17.25 -12.01
N ILE A 823 15.77 16.24 -11.44
CA ILE A 823 14.38 15.88 -11.73
C ILE A 823 13.46 16.33 -10.59
N PRO A 824 12.22 16.82 -10.89
CA PRO A 824 11.27 17.26 -9.88
C PRO A 824 10.90 16.12 -8.93
N ALA A 825 10.80 16.43 -7.61
CA ALA A 825 10.50 15.40 -6.63
C ALA A 825 9.63 15.89 -5.47
N VAL A 826 8.64 15.07 -5.12
CA VAL A 826 7.71 15.28 -4.00
C VAL A 826 7.71 14.03 -3.11
N MET A 827 8.11 14.20 -1.87
CA MET A 827 8.22 13.12 -0.86
C MET A 827 7.14 13.27 0.22
N ALA A 828 6.97 12.21 1.04
CA ALA A 828 6.03 12.20 2.16
C ALA A 828 4.57 12.52 1.75
N THR A 829 4.12 12.01 0.63
CA THR A 829 2.72 12.14 0.18
C THR A 829 1.77 11.24 0.97
N HIS A 830 2.29 10.22 1.65
CA HIS A 830 1.60 9.21 2.45
C HIS A 830 0.63 8.30 1.68
N THR A 831 0.15 8.71 0.52
CA THR A 831 -0.91 7.99 -0.21
C THR A 831 -0.71 7.90 -1.72
N ALA A 832 0.39 8.38 -2.28
CA ALA A 832 0.59 8.44 -3.74
C ALA A 832 0.48 7.06 -4.40
N THR A 833 1.12 6.04 -3.83
CA THR A 833 1.07 4.66 -4.39
C THR A 833 -0.32 4.05 -4.45
N ARG A 834 -1.28 4.59 -3.69
CA ARG A 834 -2.68 4.13 -3.64
C ARG A 834 -3.62 5.02 -4.43
N SER A 835 -3.32 6.32 -4.44
CA SER A 835 -4.16 7.33 -5.09
C SER A 835 -3.89 7.43 -6.58
N ILE A 836 -2.67 7.11 -7.01
CA ILE A 836 -2.24 7.18 -8.40
C ILE A 836 -2.30 5.78 -9.02
N LYS A 837 -2.91 5.67 -10.19
CA LYS A 837 -2.95 4.42 -10.96
C LYS A 837 -1.77 4.37 -11.93
N ASN A 838 -1.27 3.16 -12.19
CA ASN A 838 -0.20 2.97 -13.17
C ASN A 838 -0.65 3.43 -14.56
N GLY A 839 0.20 4.20 -15.25
CA GLY A 839 -0.10 4.78 -16.57
C GLY A 839 -0.93 6.07 -16.55
N GLN A 840 -1.43 6.52 -15.40
CA GLN A 840 -2.19 7.77 -15.25
C GLN A 840 -1.29 8.99 -15.47
N MET A 841 -1.81 10.03 -16.13
CA MET A 841 -1.11 11.31 -16.28
C MET A 841 -1.10 12.05 -14.94
N ILE A 842 0.08 12.48 -14.51
CA ILE A 842 0.24 13.29 -13.29
C ILE A 842 1.20 14.44 -13.51
N THR A 843 0.97 15.53 -12.81
CA THR A 843 1.89 16.69 -12.76
C THR A 843 2.54 16.76 -11.39
N VAL A 844 3.86 16.68 -11.36
CA VAL A 844 4.69 16.78 -10.15
C VAL A 844 5.30 18.16 -10.09
N ASP A 845 4.97 18.94 -9.05
CA ASP A 845 5.60 20.22 -8.74
C ASP A 845 6.49 20.07 -7.51
N GLY A 846 7.78 19.87 -7.76
CA GLY A 846 8.78 19.71 -6.72
C GLY A 846 9.14 21.01 -5.99
N SER A 847 8.73 22.18 -6.49
CA SER A 847 8.92 23.47 -5.82
C SER A 847 7.82 23.71 -4.77
N GLU A 848 6.56 23.43 -5.12
CA GLU A 848 5.39 23.62 -4.25
C GLU A 848 5.08 22.38 -3.39
N GLY A 849 5.68 21.22 -3.69
CA GLY A 849 5.44 19.97 -2.98
C GLY A 849 4.05 19.39 -3.27
N THR A 850 3.58 19.50 -4.52
CA THR A 850 2.27 19.01 -4.91
C THR A 850 2.34 18.02 -6.06
N VAL A 851 1.40 17.07 -6.07
CA VAL A 851 1.19 16.14 -7.19
C VAL A 851 -0.27 16.23 -7.61
N THR A 852 -0.51 16.69 -8.83
CA THR A 852 -1.85 16.78 -9.41
C THR A 852 -2.11 15.57 -10.27
N ILE A 853 -3.24 14.92 -10.05
CA ILE A 853 -3.67 13.72 -10.79
C ILE A 853 -4.72 14.18 -11.79
N ASP A 854 -4.45 13.98 -13.07
CA ASP A 854 -5.43 14.20 -14.13
C ASP A 854 -6.41 13.00 -14.20
N GLU A 855 -7.73 13.27 -14.33
CA GLU A 855 -8.77 12.22 -14.37
C GLU A 855 -8.63 11.28 -15.57
#